data_1e2ef294f88c0c378093e8022de474fc
#
_entry.id   1e2ef294f88c0c378093e8022de474fc
#
_cell.length_a   1.000
_cell.length_b   1.000
_cell.length_c   1.000
_cell.angle_alpha   90.00
_cell.angle_beta   90.00
_cell.angle_gamma   90.00
#
_symmetry.space_group_name_H-M   'P 1'
#
loop_
_entity.id
_entity.type
_entity.pdbx_description
1 polymer ?
#
loop_
_entity_poly.entity_id
_entity_poly.type
_entity_poly.pdbx_seq_one_letter_code
_entity_poly.pdbx_strand_id
1 'polypeptide(L)'
;MFISVSRNNCQRWSGSLFAIFAAIIKRSIMAKIAINIATGSLQQEEMIVGIDLGTTNSLVAIIHPETKQAVALKEHNTSSLVPSVIHFDENGNIVVGEEAKNQLISQPQNTIFSAKRLMGKSYDDIKTNASFFSYKVIDDNTDSLVKVQVGSKFYTPIDLSSFILKELKQRAEHILKTPVNKAVITVPAYFNDAQRQATRDAGKLAGLDVLRIVNEPTAASLAYGIGMNKEEEKTIAVYDLGGGTFDISILKISNGVFEVLSTNGDTYLGGDDMDKAIVHYWLEKAGLTEADLVSNKEFAQALRLKAEEAKIALSSQEEFISELNGDTLSLSKAQFETLIQPLVDKTVTCCNNALKDAELKKQDIDVIVMVGGSTRVPLVKQSISNFFGKPVNDSVNPDEVVALGAAIQSDILAGNNKDVLLLDVTPLSLGIETMGGLMDVLIPRNSKIPSKASRQYTTQKDGQGGMRISVFQGERDMVKDNRRLAEFNLTGIPGMPAGLPKVEVSFMINADGILSVKAKELRSGVEQSIDVKSQYGLTDEDLEKMLLDSITHAKDDIALRALVEARTEAEQLLTTTEKFIQKNTALLSKEEMITTAAAMQALQLAITMEDKDLVHTKIEELNNISRPYAERIMDEAIAVAMKGRTV
;
A
#
# COMPACT_ATOMS: atom_id res chain seq x y z
N MET A 1 19.68 16.73 -42.08
CA MET A 1 20.29 16.81 -43.43
C MET A 1 19.33 16.07 -44.37
N PHE A 2 18.53 16.83 -45.11
CA PHE A 2 17.59 16.25 -46.10
C PHE A 2 18.37 15.87 -47.36
N ILE A 3 18.39 14.61 -47.70
CA ILE A 3 18.92 14.18 -49.00
C ILE A 3 17.77 14.33 -49.99
N SER A 4 17.85 15.33 -50.87
CA SER A 4 16.97 15.49 -52.01
C SER A 4 17.44 14.52 -53.11
N VAL A 5 16.65 13.50 -53.37
CA VAL A 5 16.84 12.66 -54.57
C VAL A 5 16.20 13.39 -55.76
N SER A 6 17.03 13.82 -56.72
CA SER A 6 16.60 14.50 -57.92
C SER A 6 15.75 13.57 -58.80
N ARG A 7 14.65 14.12 -59.30
CA ARG A 7 13.77 13.51 -60.33
C ARG A 7 14.47 13.51 -61.70
N ASN A 8 15.24 12.50 -62.00
CA ASN A 8 15.54 12.14 -63.41
C ASN A 8 16.27 10.81 -63.42
N ASN A 9 15.53 9.73 -63.48
CA ASN A 9 15.82 8.45 -64.12
C ASN A 9 14.87 7.36 -63.57
N CYS A 10 13.61 7.45 -63.98
CA CYS A 10 12.65 6.36 -63.73
C CYS A 10 11.74 6.24 -64.98
N GLN A 11 12.27 5.69 -66.04
CA GLN A 11 11.43 5.06 -67.07
C GLN A 11 11.85 3.62 -67.23
N ARG A 12 10.84 2.74 -67.02
CA ARG A 12 10.84 1.28 -67.22
C ARG A 12 11.13 0.43 -65.95
N TRP A 13 10.16 0.39 -65.05
CA TRP A 13 9.89 -0.87 -64.34
C TRP A 13 8.37 -1.06 -64.28
N SER A 14 7.91 -2.28 -64.61
CA SER A 14 6.50 -2.62 -64.78
C SER A 14 5.70 -2.44 -63.47
N GLY A 15 4.45 -1.95 -63.60
CA GLY A 15 3.56 -1.56 -62.50
C GLY A 15 3.20 -2.57 -61.40
N SER A 16 3.65 -3.83 -61.55
CA SER A 16 3.41 -4.87 -60.54
C SER A 16 4.43 -4.87 -59.38
N LEU A 17 5.68 -4.47 -59.62
CA LEU A 17 6.69 -4.37 -58.53
C LEU A 17 6.50 -3.14 -57.66
N PHE A 18 6.00 -2.03 -58.21
CA PHE A 18 5.71 -0.81 -57.44
C PHE A 18 4.51 -0.97 -56.49
N ALA A 19 3.52 -1.76 -56.89
CA ALA A 19 2.36 -2.09 -56.05
C ALA A 19 2.75 -3.03 -54.89
N ILE A 20 3.67 -3.97 -55.10
CA ILE A 20 4.17 -4.87 -54.05
C ILE A 20 5.09 -4.13 -53.10
N PHE A 21 5.95 -3.22 -53.55
CA PHE A 21 6.80 -2.41 -52.69
C PHE A 21 5.98 -1.38 -51.87
N ALA A 22 4.95 -0.76 -52.48
CA ALA A 22 4.04 0.14 -51.77
C ALA A 22 3.16 -0.61 -50.76
N ALA A 23 2.79 -1.87 -51.00
CA ALA A 23 2.06 -2.69 -50.05
C ALA A 23 2.94 -3.22 -48.89
N ILE A 24 4.23 -3.47 -49.15
CA ILE A 24 5.20 -3.84 -48.11
C ILE A 24 5.55 -2.63 -47.22
N ILE A 25 5.69 -1.43 -47.79
CA ILE A 25 5.94 -0.19 -47.03
C ILE A 25 4.71 0.24 -46.21
N LYS A 26 3.47 -0.07 -46.65
CA LYS A 26 2.26 0.16 -45.90
C LYS A 26 2.01 -0.79 -44.72
N ARG A 27 2.79 -1.85 -44.59
CA ARG A 27 2.69 -2.84 -43.50
C ARG A 27 3.85 -2.82 -42.51
N SER A 28 4.86 -1.98 -42.72
CA SER A 28 5.88 -1.74 -41.69
C SER A 28 5.35 -0.63 -40.76
N ILE A 29 5.01 -1.02 -39.57
CA ILE A 29 4.90 -0.10 -38.42
C ILE A 29 6.21 0.69 -38.39
N MET A 30 6.21 1.97 -38.84
CA MET A 30 7.38 2.82 -38.69
C MET A 30 7.52 3.14 -37.21
N ALA A 31 8.30 2.32 -36.49
CA ALA A 31 8.90 2.80 -35.25
C ALA A 31 9.71 4.07 -35.60
N LYS A 32 9.42 5.17 -34.92
CA LYS A 32 10.25 6.37 -35.03
C LYS A 32 11.62 6.03 -34.50
N ILE A 33 12.61 5.92 -35.39
CA ILE A 33 13.98 5.64 -35.00
C ILE A 33 14.64 6.98 -34.66
N ALA A 34 14.86 7.23 -33.38
CA ALA A 34 15.67 8.36 -32.92
C ALA A 34 17.15 7.95 -32.96
N ILE A 35 18.02 8.79 -33.53
CA ILE A 35 19.47 8.59 -33.53
C ILE A 35 20.03 9.37 -32.34
N ASN A 36 20.69 8.68 -31.41
CA ASN A 36 21.46 9.34 -30.37
C ASN A 36 22.71 9.96 -31.02
N ILE A 37 22.73 11.29 -31.12
CA ILE A 37 23.79 12.05 -31.78
C ILE A 37 25.15 11.90 -31.06
N ALA A 38 25.15 11.58 -29.76
CA ALA A 38 26.38 11.40 -28.97
C ALA A 38 27.05 10.04 -29.19
N THR A 39 26.27 8.99 -29.48
CA THR A 39 26.79 7.61 -29.61
C THR A 39 26.63 7.04 -31.02
N GLY A 40 25.88 7.70 -31.92
CA GLY A 40 25.58 7.20 -33.27
C GLY A 40 24.68 5.95 -33.29
N SER A 41 24.12 5.54 -32.14
CA SER A 41 23.27 4.35 -32.04
C SER A 41 21.82 4.69 -32.37
N LEU A 42 21.15 3.77 -33.04
CA LEU A 42 19.71 3.83 -33.29
C LEU A 42 19.01 3.54 -31.95
N GLN A 43 18.37 4.53 -31.35
CA GLN A 43 17.50 4.32 -30.20
C GLN A 43 16.14 3.84 -30.71
N GLN A 44 15.83 2.58 -30.47
CA GLN A 44 14.47 2.08 -30.58
C GLN A 44 13.69 2.74 -29.43
N GLU A 45 12.56 3.40 -29.71
CA GLU A 45 11.67 3.87 -28.63
C GLU A 45 11.28 2.66 -27.79
N GLU A 46 11.70 2.63 -26.53
CA GLU A 46 11.37 1.56 -25.62
C GLU A 46 9.88 1.60 -25.30
N MET A 47 9.18 0.50 -25.56
CA MET A 47 7.77 0.38 -25.24
C MET A 47 7.58 0.28 -23.73
N ILE A 48 6.74 1.15 -23.17
CA ILE A 48 6.32 1.11 -21.78
C ILE A 48 4.89 0.60 -21.74
N VAL A 49 4.63 -0.44 -20.96
CA VAL A 49 3.29 -1.02 -20.84
C VAL A 49 2.66 -0.65 -19.49
N GLY A 50 1.33 -0.54 -19.46
CA GLY A 50 0.54 -0.48 -18.24
C GLY A 50 0.04 -1.88 -17.89
N ILE A 51 0.26 -2.33 -16.67
CA ILE A 51 -0.16 -3.64 -16.19
C ILE A 51 -1.07 -3.48 -14.99
N ASP A 52 -2.24 -4.12 -15.07
CA ASP A 52 -3.08 -4.37 -13.92
C ASP A 52 -2.83 -5.80 -13.43
N LEU A 53 -2.22 -5.92 -12.24
CA LEU A 53 -2.00 -7.20 -11.57
C LEU A 53 -3.15 -7.46 -10.60
N GLY A 54 -4.25 -8.03 -11.10
CA GLY A 54 -5.45 -8.28 -10.32
C GLY A 54 -5.42 -9.57 -9.49
N THR A 55 -6.31 -9.70 -8.50
CA THR A 55 -6.46 -10.92 -7.67
C THR A 55 -6.97 -12.09 -8.50
N THR A 56 -7.99 -11.86 -9.33
CA THR A 56 -8.66 -12.88 -10.14
C THR A 56 -8.16 -12.88 -11.58
N ASN A 57 -8.06 -11.70 -12.18
CA ASN A 57 -7.61 -11.51 -13.55
C ASN A 57 -6.59 -10.39 -13.61
N SER A 58 -5.63 -10.53 -14.51
CA SER A 58 -4.62 -9.52 -14.80
C SER A 58 -4.64 -9.18 -16.29
N LEU A 59 -4.19 -8.00 -16.65
CA LEU A 59 -4.11 -7.60 -18.05
C LEU A 59 -3.02 -6.55 -18.30
N VAL A 60 -2.63 -6.44 -19.58
CA VAL A 60 -1.64 -5.49 -20.05
C VAL A 60 -2.24 -4.58 -21.11
N ALA A 61 -1.95 -3.29 -21.03
CA ALA A 61 -2.43 -2.27 -21.95
C ALA A 61 -1.28 -1.37 -22.43
N ILE A 62 -1.49 -0.73 -23.56
CA ILE A 62 -0.56 0.24 -24.15
C ILE A 62 -1.31 1.47 -24.68
N ILE A 63 -0.58 2.54 -24.96
CA ILE A 63 -1.06 3.58 -25.86
C ILE A 63 -0.80 3.15 -27.30
N HIS A 64 -1.88 2.98 -28.08
CA HIS A 64 -1.77 2.56 -29.47
C HIS A 64 -0.99 3.62 -30.28
N PRO A 65 0.07 3.23 -31.01
CA PRO A 65 0.97 4.20 -31.65
C PRO A 65 0.28 5.14 -32.65
N GLU A 66 -0.73 4.64 -33.37
CA GLU A 66 -1.44 5.41 -34.41
C GLU A 66 -2.62 6.21 -33.85
N THR A 67 -3.50 5.57 -33.05
CA THR A 67 -4.73 6.20 -32.54
C THR A 67 -4.50 7.06 -31.30
N LYS A 68 -3.36 6.88 -30.63
CA LYS A 68 -3.03 7.52 -29.35
C LYS A 68 -4.04 7.24 -28.23
N GLN A 69 -4.81 6.16 -28.37
CA GLN A 69 -5.76 5.70 -27.36
C GLN A 69 -5.15 4.57 -26.54
N ALA A 70 -5.52 4.50 -25.27
CA ALA A 70 -5.20 3.37 -24.43
C ALA A 70 -6.00 2.14 -24.89
N VAL A 71 -5.33 1.02 -25.07
CA VAL A 71 -5.94 -0.24 -25.52
C VAL A 71 -5.39 -1.41 -24.71
N ALA A 72 -6.28 -2.28 -24.24
CA ALA A 72 -5.91 -3.55 -23.62
C ALA A 72 -5.43 -4.53 -24.73
N LEU A 73 -4.30 -5.18 -24.47
CA LEU A 73 -3.73 -6.13 -25.42
C LEU A 73 -4.47 -7.47 -25.36
N LYS A 74 -4.88 -7.97 -26.51
CA LYS A 74 -5.52 -9.27 -26.66
C LYS A 74 -5.08 -9.94 -27.97
N GLU A 75 -4.95 -11.23 -27.94
CA GLU A 75 -4.77 -12.01 -29.16
C GLU A 75 -6.08 -12.10 -29.94
N HIS A 76 -5.97 -12.46 -31.21
CA HIS A 76 -7.16 -12.54 -32.07
C HIS A 76 -8.16 -13.57 -31.52
N ASN A 77 -9.41 -13.16 -31.30
CA ASN A 77 -10.51 -13.96 -30.73
C ASN A 77 -10.31 -14.45 -29.28
N THR A 78 -9.43 -13.81 -28.51
CA THR A 78 -9.26 -14.11 -27.08
C THR A 78 -9.72 -12.96 -26.19
N SER A 79 -9.80 -13.22 -24.88
CA SER A 79 -10.02 -12.18 -23.88
C SER A 79 -8.75 -11.33 -23.69
N SER A 80 -8.93 -10.05 -23.33
CA SER A 80 -7.84 -9.21 -22.80
C SER A 80 -7.41 -9.66 -21.40
N LEU A 81 -8.35 -10.28 -20.65
CA LEU A 81 -8.13 -10.77 -19.30
C LEU A 81 -7.32 -12.07 -19.32
N VAL A 82 -6.31 -12.13 -18.47
CA VAL A 82 -5.52 -13.33 -18.16
C VAL A 82 -5.85 -13.74 -16.74
N PRO A 83 -6.47 -14.91 -16.50
CA PRO A 83 -6.69 -15.40 -15.14
C PRO A 83 -5.39 -15.40 -14.33
N SER A 84 -5.42 -14.82 -13.11
CA SER A 84 -4.28 -14.79 -12.19
C SER A 84 -4.12 -16.15 -11.49
N VAL A 85 -4.04 -17.20 -12.29
CA VAL A 85 -3.94 -18.60 -11.87
C VAL A 85 -2.65 -19.18 -12.41
N ILE A 86 -1.95 -19.94 -11.56
CA ILE A 86 -0.65 -20.55 -11.85
C ILE A 86 -0.75 -22.05 -11.60
N HIS A 87 -0.41 -22.86 -12.56
CA HIS A 87 -0.35 -24.32 -12.43
C HIS A 87 1.09 -24.81 -12.58
N PHE A 88 1.47 -25.73 -11.70
CA PHE A 88 2.76 -26.41 -11.72
C PHE A 88 2.52 -27.87 -12.15
N ASP A 89 2.98 -28.23 -13.33
CA ASP A 89 2.85 -29.59 -13.84
C ASP A 89 3.82 -30.58 -13.14
N GLU A 90 3.65 -31.86 -13.40
CA GLU A 90 4.47 -32.95 -12.83
C GLU A 90 5.96 -32.84 -13.21
N ASN A 91 6.29 -32.18 -14.31
CA ASN A 91 7.66 -31.93 -14.78
C ASN A 91 8.27 -30.67 -14.17
N GLY A 92 7.49 -29.89 -13.41
CA GLY A 92 7.89 -28.62 -12.82
C GLY A 92 7.81 -27.44 -13.79
N ASN A 93 7.13 -27.57 -14.93
CA ASN A 93 6.82 -26.44 -15.80
C ASN A 93 5.71 -25.59 -15.17
N ILE A 94 5.74 -24.31 -15.47
CA ILE A 94 4.81 -23.32 -14.93
C ILE A 94 3.91 -22.85 -16.08
N VAL A 95 2.62 -22.98 -15.89
CA VAL A 95 1.57 -22.51 -16.80
C VAL A 95 0.74 -21.45 -16.10
N VAL A 96 0.39 -20.36 -16.80
CA VAL A 96 -0.38 -19.24 -16.23
C VAL A 96 -1.61 -18.96 -17.12
N GLY A 97 -2.67 -18.47 -16.53
CA GLY A 97 -3.86 -18.04 -17.25
C GLY A 97 -4.92 -19.12 -17.42
N GLU A 98 -5.58 -19.16 -18.57
CA GLU A 98 -6.74 -20.02 -18.82
C GLU A 98 -6.39 -21.52 -18.76
N GLU A 99 -5.24 -21.91 -19.28
CA GLU A 99 -4.79 -23.30 -19.20
C GLU A 99 -4.57 -23.75 -17.76
N ALA A 100 -4.01 -22.86 -16.90
CA ALA A 100 -3.87 -23.11 -15.47
C ALA A 100 -5.24 -23.16 -14.77
N LYS A 101 -6.17 -22.28 -15.13
CA LYS A 101 -7.54 -22.25 -14.59
C LYS A 101 -8.27 -23.58 -14.79
N ASN A 102 -8.06 -24.23 -15.92
CA ASN A 102 -8.65 -25.54 -16.23
C ASN A 102 -8.13 -26.67 -15.31
N GLN A 103 -7.02 -26.47 -14.60
CA GLN A 103 -6.45 -27.46 -13.66
C GLN A 103 -6.92 -27.26 -12.21
N LEU A 104 -7.72 -26.23 -11.91
CA LEU A 104 -8.17 -25.94 -10.55
C LEU A 104 -8.92 -27.08 -9.88
N ILE A 105 -9.72 -27.86 -10.64
CA ILE A 105 -10.49 -29.00 -10.11
C ILE A 105 -9.62 -30.27 -10.07
N SER A 106 -8.94 -30.59 -11.17
CA SER A 106 -8.19 -31.84 -11.31
C SER A 106 -6.91 -31.88 -10.49
N GLN A 107 -6.24 -30.72 -10.31
CA GLN A 107 -4.97 -30.60 -9.58
C GLN A 107 -4.98 -29.40 -8.63
N PRO A 108 -5.90 -29.34 -7.65
CA PRO A 108 -6.12 -28.17 -6.80
C PRO A 108 -4.90 -27.84 -5.92
N GLN A 109 -4.09 -28.83 -5.54
CA GLN A 109 -2.91 -28.63 -4.69
C GLN A 109 -1.72 -28.00 -5.44
N ASN A 110 -1.67 -28.18 -6.79
CA ASN A 110 -0.62 -27.68 -7.65
C ASN A 110 -1.06 -26.44 -8.45
N THR A 111 -2.28 -25.95 -8.21
CA THR A 111 -2.85 -24.82 -8.94
C THR A 111 -3.15 -23.69 -7.98
N ILE A 112 -2.42 -22.59 -8.12
CA ILE A 112 -2.43 -21.45 -7.22
C ILE A 112 -3.31 -20.35 -7.81
N PHE A 113 -4.24 -19.82 -7.03
CA PHE A 113 -5.11 -18.69 -7.36
C PHE A 113 -5.11 -17.67 -6.22
N SER A 114 -5.59 -16.47 -6.47
CA SER A 114 -5.67 -15.37 -5.50
C SER A 114 -4.33 -15.06 -4.79
N ALA A 115 -3.19 -15.29 -5.47
CA ALA A 115 -1.85 -15.07 -4.91
C ALA A 115 -1.61 -13.62 -4.42
N LYS A 116 -2.29 -12.63 -5.02
CA LYS A 116 -2.23 -11.23 -4.61
C LYS A 116 -2.70 -11.01 -3.16
N ARG A 117 -3.65 -11.81 -2.67
CA ARG A 117 -4.11 -11.79 -1.26
C ARG A 117 -3.03 -12.20 -0.25
N LEU A 118 -2.00 -12.92 -0.71
CA LEU A 118 -0.86 -13.35 0.11
C LEU A 118 0.30 -12.34 0.09
N MET A 119 0.23 -11.33 -0.78
CA MET A 119 1.31 -10.38 -0.99
C MET A 119 1.59 -9.58 0.29
N GLY A 120 2.85 -9.62 0.76
CA GLY A 120 3.28 -8.89 1.94
C GLY A 120 2.70 -9.41 3.27
N LYS A 121 2.10 -10.59 3.32
CA LYS A 121 1.45 -11.19 4.50
C LYS A 121 2.33 -12.24 5.19
N SER A 122 2.15 -12.42 6.51
CA SER A 122 2.63 -13.56 7.29
C SER A 122 1.57 -14.66 7.34
N TYR A 123 1.91 -15.83 7.93
CA TYR A 123 0.90 -16.88 8.12
C TYR A 123 -0.18 -16.48 9.13
N ASP A 124 0.20 -15.78 10.19
CA ASP A 124 -0.75 -15.28 11.19
C ASP A 124 -1.80 -14.33 10.58
N ASP A 125 -1.40 -13.55 9.59
CA ASP A 125 -2.29 -12.64 8.87
C ASP A 125 -3.37 -13.35 8.05
N ILE A 126 -3.19 -14.63 7.70
CA ILE A 126 -4.08 -15.36 6.79
C ILE A 126 -4.70 -16.62 7.42
N LYS A 127 -4.34 -16.97 8.66
CA LYS A 127 -4.75 -18.25 9.29
C LYS A 127 -6.26 -18.41 9.38
N THR A 128 -7.01 -17.35 9.59
CA THR A 128 -8.49 -17.35 9.61
C THR A 128 -9.09 -17.70 8.26
N ASN A 129 -8.38 -17.40 7.17
CA ASN A 129 -8.79 -17.64 5.79
C ASN A 129 -8.02 -18.79 5.11
N ALA A 130 -7.15 -19.49 5.84
CA ALA A 130 -6.30 -20.55 5.28
C ALA A 130 -7.10 -21.72 4.66
N SER A 131 -8.31 -22.00 5.18
CA SER A 131 -9.23 -23.00 4.63
C SER A 131 -9.75 -22.67 3.22
N PHE A 132 -9.72 -21.40 2.83
CA PHE A 132 -10.10 -20.96 1.49
C PHE A 132 -9.15 -21.48 0.39
N PHE A 133 -7.86 -21.68 0.72
CA PHE A 133 -6.87 -22.12 -0.25
C PHE A 133 -6.85 -23.65 -0.38
N SER A 134 -6.96 -24.15 -1.62
CA SER A 134 -6.83 -25.58 -1.90
C SER A 134 -5.38 -26.06 -1.86
N TYR A 135 -4.44 -25.16 -2.11
CA TYR A 135 -3.00 -25.38 -2.05
C TYR A 135 -2.47 -25.19 -0.62
N LYS A 136 -1.26 -25.67 -0.38
CA LYS A 136 -0.68 -25.66 0.97
C LYS A 136 0.08 -24.37 1.24
N VAL A 137 -0.45 -23.57 2.16
CA VAL A 137 0.25 -22.41 2.73
C VAL A 137 0.99 -22.88 3.98
N ILE A 138 2.26 -22.48 4.13
CA ILE A 138 3.15 -22.95 5.20
C ILE A 138 3.13 -21.98 6.37
N ASP A 139 2.90 -22.55 7.55
CA ASP A 139 3.20 -21.95 8.82
C ASP A 139 4.62 -22.39 9.22
N ASP A 140 5.58 -21.48 9.23
CA ASP A 140 6.94 -21.75 9.70
C ASP A 140 7.16 -21.28 11.15
N ASN A 141 6.07 -20.93 11.86
CA ASN A 141 6.07 -20.39 13.22
C ASN A 141 7.02 -19.19 13.41
N THR A 142 7.20 -18.42 12.35
CA THR A 142 7.95 -17.16 12.37
C THR A 142 7.09 -16.05 11.81
N ASP A 143 7.39 -14.80 12.18
CA ASP A 143 6.77 -13.63 11.57
C ASP A 143 7.28 -13.38 10.14
N SER A 144 7.76 -14.39 9.43
CA SER A 144 8.25 -14.27 8.06
C SER A 144 7.10 -14.23 7.06
N LEU A 145 7.40 -13.74 5.84
CA LEU A 145 6.44 -13.77 4.74
C LEU A 145 5.96 -15.18 4.46
N VAL A 146 4.66 -15.32 4.27
CA VAL A 146 4.00 -16.58 3.93
C VAL A 146 4.63 -17.24 2.70
N LYS A 147 4.67 -18.57 2.70
CA LYS A 147 5.16 -19.40 1.59
C LYS A 147 4.11 -20.40 1.17
N VAL A 148 4.05 -20.66 -0.11
CA VAL A 148 3.20 -21.71 -0.70
C VAL A 148 4.08 -22.90 -1.05
N GLN A 149 3.70 -24.09 -0.60
CA GLN A 149 4.38 -25.33 -0.93
C GLN A 149 3.71 -25.99 -2.14
N VAL A 150 4.50 -26.28 -3.18
CA VAL A 150 4.09 -27.07 -4.34
C VAL A 150 5.10 -28.21 -4.52
N GLY A 151 4.66 -29.44 -4.30
CA GLY A 151 5.57 -30.59 -4.23
C GLY A 151 6.63 -30.41 -3.14
N SER A 152 7.91 -30.44 -3.53
CA SER A 152 9.05 -30.21 -2.61
C SER A 152 9.57 -28.79 -2.60
N LYS A 153 8.99 -27.89 -3.41
CA LYS A 153 9.45 -26.49 -3.55
C LYS A 153 8.56 -25.53 -2.78
N PHE A 154 9.16 -24.40 -2.40
CA PHE A 154 8.49 -23.30 -1.70
C PHE A 154 8.55 -22.05 -2.58
N TYR A 155 7.43 -21.35 -2.70
CA TYR A 155 7.28 -20.12 -3.46
C TYR A 155 6.74 -19.02 -2.56
N THR A 156 7.31 -17.84 -2.66
CA THR A 156 6.77 -16.65 -2.02
C THR A 156 5.66 -16.04 -2.89
N PRO A 157 4.77 -15.20 -2.34
CA PRO A 157 3.80 -14.45 -3.14
C PRO A 157 4.46 -13.56 -4.21
N ILE A 158 5.70 -13.13 -3.98
CA ILE A 158 6.50 -12.36 -4.95
C ILE A 158 6.86 -13.25 -6.14
N ASP A 159 7.32 -14.49 -5.90
CA ASP A 159 7.62 -15.46 -6.96
C ASP A 159 6.37 -15.75 -7.79
N LEU A 160 5.25 -16.04 -7.10
CA LEU A 160 3.97 -16.35 -7.77
C LEU A 160 3.49 -15.18 -8.63
N SER A 161 3.52 -13.96 -8.12
CA SER A 161 3.14 -12.77 -8.88
C SER A 161 4.08 -12.51 -10.04
N SER A 162 5.37 -12.84 -9.90
CA SER A 162 6.34 -12.69 -11.00
C SER A 162 6.03 -13.59 -12.19
N PHE A 163 5.46 -14.78 -11.95
CA PHE A 163 5.05 -15.68 -13.05
C PHE A 163 3.89 -15.09 -13.86
N ILE A 164 2.91 -14.48 -13.18
CA ILE A 164 1.80 -13.78 -13.84
C ILE A 164 2.33 -12.60 -14.66
N LEU A 165 3.19 -11.78 -14.07
CA LEU A 165 3.79 -10.63 -14.76
C LEU A 165 4.64 -11.03 -15.95
N LYS A 166 5.36 -12.17 -15.84
CA LYS A 166 6.14 -12.73 -16.94
C LYS A 166 5.25 -13.18 -18.10
N GLU A 167 4.11 -13.80 -17.81
CA GLU A 167 3.12 -14.19 -18.82
C GLU A 167 2.57 -12.95 -19.54
N LEU A 168 2.17 -11.91 -18.80
CA LEU A 168 1.69 -10.66 -19.39
C LEU A 168 2.74 -9.98 -20.26
N LYS A 169 4.00 -9.99 -19.81
CA LYS A 169 5.14 -9.50 -20.60
C LYS A 169 5.28 -10.27 -21.90
N GLN A 170 5.32 -11.60 -21.84
CA GLN A 170 5.47 -12.48 -23.02
C GLN A 170 4.31 -12.27 -24.00
N ARG A 171 3.08 -12.17 -23.50
CA ARG A 171 1.89 -11.86 -24.29
C ARG A 171 2.02 -10.51 -25.01
N ALA A 172 2.46 -9.46 -24.30
CA ALA A 172 2.70 -8.15 -24.88
C ALA A 172 3.80 -8.22 -25.98
N GLU A 173 4.93 -8.87 -25.71
CA GLU A 173 6.01 -9.06 -26.67
C GLU A 173 5.55 -9.84 -27.91
N HIS A 174 4.71 -10.88 -27.72
CA HIS A 174 4.15 -11.66 -28.82
C HIS A 174 3.24 -10.83 -29.72
N ILE A 175 2.35 -10.01 -29.13
CA ILE A 175 1.41 -9.17 -29.88
C ILE A 175 2.13 -8.02 -30.57
N LEU A 176 3.02 -7.34 -29.86
CA LEU A 176 3.72 -6.14 -30.32
C LEU A 176 4.92 -6.45 -31.23
N LYS A 177 5.41 -7.69 -31.22
CA LYS A 177 6.63 -8.13 -31.93
C LYS A 177 7.86 -7.28 -31.58
N THR A 178 7.92 -6.79 -30.34
CA THR A 178 9.03 -5.99 -29.82
C THR A 178 9.26 -6.33 -28.34
N PRO A 179 10.50 -6.27 -27.84
CA PRO A 179 10.78 -6.48 -26.41
C PRO A 179 10.05 -5.45 -25.54
N VAL A 180 9.56 -5.93 -24.39
CA VAL A 180 8.90 -5.11 -23.37
C VAL A 180 9.73 -5.19 -22.10
N ASN A 181 10.47 -4.13 -21.79
CA ASN A 181 11.36 -4.08 -20.64
C ASN A 181 10.88 -3.14 -19.54
N LYS A 182 9.93 -2.22 -19.82
CA LYS A 182 9.47 -1.19 -18.89
C LYS A 182 7.98 -1.29 -18.68
N ALA A 183 7.57 -1.12 -17.41
CA ALA A 183 6.15 -1.18 -17.04
C ALA A 183 5.78 -0.16 -15.98
N VAL A 184 4.51 0.25 -15.99
CA VAL A 184 3.77 0.81 -14.86
C VAL A 184 2.86 -0.30 -14.35
N ILE A 185 2.92 -0.61 -13.05
CA ILE A 185 2.10 -1.67 -12.45
C ILE A 185 1.16 -1.05 -11.43
N THR A 186 -0.10 -1.48 -11.39
CA THR A 186 -1.09 -0.97 -10.45
C THR A 186 -1.16 -1.82 -9.19
N VAL A 187 -1.56 -1.16 -8.10
CA VAL A 187 -1.83 -1.77 -6.80
C VAL A 187 -3.08 -1.15 -6.19
N PRO A 188 -3.80 -1.84 -5.30
CA PRO A 188 -4.85 -1.24 -4.51
C PRO A 188 -4.34 0.01 -3.78
N ALA A 189 -5.20 1.04 -3.67
CA ALA A 189 -4.81 2.29 -2.99
C ALA A 189 -4.46 2.05 -1.53
N TYR A 190 -5.09 1.06 -0.93
CA TYR A 190 -4.93 0.69 0.47
C TYR A 190 -3.75 -0.26 0.74
N PHE A 191 -2.97 -0.64 -0.30
CA PHE A 191 -1.73 -1.40 -0.11
C PHE A 191 -0.72 -0.61 0.71
N ASN A 192 -0.19 -1.27 1.74
CA ASN A 192 0.89 -0.72 2.55
C ASN A 192 2.24 -0.77 1.80
N ASP A 193 3.26 -0.18 2.42
CA ASP A 193 4.60 -0.06 1.85
C ASP A 193 5.22 -1.43 1.48
N ALA A 194 4.99 -2.47 2.32
CA ALA A 194 5.47 -3.84 2.05
C ALA A 194 4.87 -4.45 0.80
N GLN A 195 3.56 -4.30 0.63
CA GLN A 195 2.82 -4.85 -0.49
C GLN A 195 3.21 -4.14 -1.79
N ARG A 196 3.44 -2.82 -1.73
CA ARG A 196 3.95 -2.01 -2.86
C ARG A 196 5.35 -2.46 -3.28
N GLN A 197 6.26 -2.62 -2.31
CA GLN A 197 7.62 -3.07 -2.57
C GLN A 197 7.63 -4.51 -3.11
N ALA A 198 6.83 -5.41 -2.53
CA ALA A 198 6.67 -6.79 -3.01
C ALA A 198 6.19 -6.84 -4.47
N THR A 199 5.26 -5.97 -4.85
CA THR A 199 4.78 -5.85 -6.24
C THR A 199 5.88 -5.35 -7.18
N ARG A 200 6.68 -4.37 -6.76
CA ARG A 200 7.84 -3.89 -7.52
C ARG A 200 8.88 -5.00 -7.70
N ASP A 201 9.16 -5.76 -6.66
CA ASP A 201 10.14 -6.85 -6.70
C ASP A 201 9.64 -8.01 -7.58
N ALA A 202 8.34 -8.32 -7.58
CA ALA A 202 7.75 -9.28 -8.51
C ALA A 202 7.93 -8.83 -9.98
N GLY A 203 7.76 -7.53 -10.27
CA GLY A 203 8.03 -6.96 -11.58
C GLY A 203 9.49 -7.14 -12.02
N LYS A 204 10.44 -6.87 -11.12
CA LYS A 204 11.88 -7.09 -11.39
C LYS A 204 12.19 -8.55 -11.65
N LEU A 205 11.62 -9.50 -10.87
CA LEU A 205 11.78 -10.94 -11.10
C LEU A 205 11.19 -11.39 -12.43
N ALA A 206 10.14 -10.72 -12.92
CA ALA A 206 9.58 -10.93 -14.25
C ALA A 206 10.44 -10.33 -15.39
N GLY A 207 11.53 -9.64 -15.06
CA GLY A 207 12.41 -8.97 -16.03
C GLY A 207 11.84 -7.66 -16.56
N LEU A 208 11.07 -6.94 -15.72
CA LEU A 208 10.52 -5.61 -15.99
C LEU A 208 11.24 -4.55 -15.14
N ASP A 209 11.64 -3.45 -15.77
CA ASP A 209 11.99 -2.22 -15.07
C ASP A 209 10.68 -1.50 -14.72
N VAL A 210 10.30 -1.58 -13.43
CA VAL A 210 9.06 -0.99 -12.93
C VAL A 210 9.28 0.50 -12.69
N LEU A 211 8.88 1.31 -13.66
CA LEU A 211 9.06 2.76 -13.63
C LEU A 211 8.23 3.43 -12.54
N ARG A 212 7.01 2.92 -12.30
CA ARG A 212 6.10 3.42 -11.27
C ARG A 212 5.14 2.34 -10.81
N ILE A 213 4.81 2.38 -9.52
CA ILE A 213 3.64 1.75 -8.92
C ILE A 213 2.54 2.83 -8.81
N VAL A 214 1.33 2.55 -9.30
CA VAL A 214 0.21 3.49 -9.33
C VAL A 214 -1.00 2.86 -8.64
N ASN A 215 -1.74 3.64 -7.88
CA ASN A 215 -2.97 3.16 -7.26
C ASN A 215 -4.06 2.88 -8.31
N GLU A 216 -4.76 1.76 -8.17
CA GLU A 216 -5.83 1.32 -9.07
C GLU A 216 -6.91 2.40 -9.28
N PRO A 217 -7.47 3.06 -8.24
CA PRO A 217 -8.45 4.11 -8.44
C PRO A 217 -7.89 5.36 -9.14
N THR A 218 -6.62 5.66 -8.92
CA THR A 218 -5.94 6.77 -9.62
C THR A 218 -5.76 6.45 -11.09
N ALA A 219 -5.33 5.23 -11.43
CA ALA A 219 -5.24 4.75 -12.81
C ALA A 219 -6.63 4.77 -13.49
N ALA A 220 -7.66 4.23 -12.82
CA ALA A 220 -9.01 4.23 -13.35
C ALA A 220 -9.52 5.64 -13.67
N SER A 221 -9.27 6.62 -12.80
CA SER A 221 -9.69 8.01 -13.02
C SER A 221 -9.08 8.61 -14.30
N LEU A 222 -7.85 8.28 -14.63
CA LEU A 222 -7.20 8.68 -15.90
C LEU A 222 -7.91 8.09 -17.12
N ALA A 223 -8.30 6.80 -17.05
CA ALA A 223 -8.95 6.10 -18.17
C ALA A 223 -10.36 6.64 -18.46
N TYR A 224 -11.07 7.10 -17.45
CA TYR A 224 -12.36 7.78 -17.65
C TYR A 224 -12.22 9.15 -18.31
N GLY A 225 -11.00 9.69 -18.38
CA GLY A 225 -10.73 11.00 -19.01
C GLY A 225 -11.38 12.17 -18.30
N ILE A 226 -11.86 11.97 -17.08
CA ILE A 226 -12.51 13.02 -16.28
C ILE A 226 -11.45 14.05 -15.90
N GLY A 227 -11.72 15.34 -16.18
CA GLY A 227 -10.82 16.43 -15.81
C GLY A 227 -9.57 16.59 -16.70
N MET A 228 -9.49 15.90 -17.84
CA MET A 228 -8.43 16.16 -18.83
C MET A 228 -8.62 17.50 -19.57
N ASN A 229 -9.85 18.05 -19.53
CA ASN A 229 -10.10 19.41 -20.00
C ASN A 229 -9.68 20.40 -18.91
N LYS A 230 -8.84 21.37 -19.26
CA LYS A 230 -8.27 22.37 -18.32
C LYS A 230 -9.30 23.26 -17.61
N GLU A 231 -10.53 23.29 -18.07
CA GLU A 231 -11.62 24.09 -17.49
C GLU A 231 -12.54 23.27 -16.54
N GLU A 232 -12.27 21.98 -16.38
CA GLU A 232 -13.13 21.07 -15.62
C GLU A 232 -12.59 20.87 -14.21
N GLU A 233 -13.36 21.30 -13.20
CA GLU A 233 -13.09 21.00 -11.79
C GLU A 233 -14.17 20.03 -11.30
N LYS A 234 -13.78 18.87 -10.79
CA LYS A 234 -14.70 17.83 -10.29
C LYS A 234 -14.15 17.11 -9.07
N THR A 235 -15.03 16.75 -8.19
CA THR A 235 -14.76 15.82 -7.09
C THR A 235 -15.39 14.48 -7.43
N ILE A 236 -14.59 13.42 -7.49
CA ILE A 236 -15.04 12.10 -7.88
C ILE A 236 -14.82 11.08 -6.76
N ALA A 237 -15.72 10.11 -6.68
CA ALA A 237 -15.55 8.91 -5.87
C ALA A 237 -15.25 7.74 -6.81
N VAL A 238 -14.10 7.12 -6.67
CA VAL A 238 -13.73 5.89 -7.39
C VAL A 238 -13.98 4.72 -6.47
N TYR A 239 -14.99 3.92 -6.80
CA TYR A 239 -15.40 2.73 -6.07
C TYR A 239 -14.88 1.50 -6.80
N ASP A 240 -13.85 0.87 -6.27
CA ASP A 240 -13.21 -0.30 -6.86
C ASP A 240 -13.52 -1.55 -6.04
N LEU A 241 -14.34 -2.45 -6.58
CA LEU A 241 -14.67 -3.74 -5.99
C LEU A 241 -14.20 -4.85 -6.93
N GLY A 242 -13.02 -5.34 -6.65
CA GLY A 242 -12.38 -6.40 -7.42
C GLY A 242 -12.81 -7.81 -7.00
N GLY A 243 -12.00 -8.81 -7.38
CA GLY A 243 -12.21 -10.19 -6.94
C GLY A 243 -11.85 -10.42 -5.48
N GLY A 244 -10.86 -9.68 -4.96
CA GLY A 244 -10.30 -9.92 -3.63
C GLY A 244 -10.13 -8.71 -2.75
N THR A 245 -10.25 -7.50 -3.29
CA THR A 245 -10.04 -6.23 -2.60
C THR A 245 -11.16 -5.25 -2.91
N PHE A 246 -11.40 -4.37 -1.95
CA PHE A 246 -12.27 -3.21 -2.08
C PHE A 246 -11.50 -1.93 -1.75
N ASP A 247 -11.57 -0.94 -2.60
CA ASP A 247 -11.04 0.40 -2.39
C ASP A 247 -12.06 1.46 -2.73
N ILE A 248 -12.11 2.52 -1.94
CA ILE A 248 -12.81 3.76 -2.23
C ILE A 248 -11.82 4.92 -2.12
N SER A 249 -11.68 5.71 -3.19
CA SER A 249 -10.84 6.91 -3.18
C SER A 249 -11.66 8.12 -3.58
N ILE A 250 -11.49 9.19 -2.83
CA ILE A 250 -12.08 10.49 -3.14
C ILE A 250 -10.98 11.35 -3.78
N LEU A 251 -11.21 11.80 -5.00
CA LEU A 251 -10.26 12.60 -5.76
C LEU A 251 -10.86 13.96 -6.12
N LYS A 252 -10.04 14.99 -6.05
CA LYS A 252 -10.31 16.28 -6.64
C LYS A 252 -9.52 16.41 -7.94
N ILE A 253 -10.18 16.78 -9.02
CA ILE A 253 -9.57 16.95 -10.33
C ILE A 253 -9.75 18.40 -10.74
N SER A 254 -8.64 19.08 -11.03
CA SER A 254 -8.65 20.48 -11.43
C SER A 254 -7.45 20.78 -12.31
N ASN A 255 -7.65 21.37 -13.48
CA ASN A 255 -6.57 21.79 -14.39
C ASN A 255 -5.57 20.68 -14.77
N GLY A 256 -6.04 19.43 -14.94
CA GLY A 256 -5.19 18.27 -15.22
C GLY A 256 -4.44 17.71 -14.00
N VAL A 257 -4.65 18.27 -12.81
CA VAL A 257 -4.13 17.73 -11.55
C VAL A 257 -5.15 16.78 -10.94
N PHE A 258 -4.76 15.53 -10.74
CA PHE A 258 -5.53 14.49 -10.06
C PHE A 258 -4.99 14.37 -8.64
N GLU A 259 -5.73 14.89 -7.69
CA GLU A 259 -5.36 14.93 -6.28
C GLU A 259 -6.24 13.97 -5.49
N VAL A 260 -5.66 12.91 -4.91
CA VAL A 260 -6.35 12.05 -3.95
C VAL A 260 -6.49 12.83 -2.63
N LEU A 261 -7.73 12.97 -2.16
CA LEU A 261 -8.03 13.64 -0.88
C LEU A 261 -8.03 12.62 0.26
N SER A 262 -8.60 11.45 0.02
CA SER A 262 -8.63 10.35 0.97
C SER A 262 -8.78 9.02 0.26
N THR A 263 -8.38 7.96 0.94
CA THR A 263 -8.64 6.57 0.54
C THR A 263 -9.03 5.75 1.75
N ASN A 264 -9.93 4.77 1.54
CA ASN A 264 -10.32 3.78 2.53
C ASN A 264 -10.62 2.46 1.80
N GLY A 265 -10.60 1.32 2.49
CA GLY A 265 -10.81 0.05 1.82
C GLY A 265 -10.69 -1.16 2.73
N ASP A 266 -10.75 -2.35 2.08
CA ASP A 266 -10.63 -3.65 2.73
C ASP A 266 -9.97 -4.62 1.72
N THR A 267 -8.78 -5.15 2.02
CA THR A 267 -8.03 -6.04 1.12
C THR A 267 -8.46 -7.52 1.24
N TYR A 268 -9.54 -7.80 2.02
CA TYR A 268 -10.21 -9.10 2.10
C TYR A 268 -11.71 -9.02 1.79
N LEU A 269 -12.11 -8.04 1.00
CA LEU A 269 -13.50 -7.85 0.60
C LEU A 269 -13.59 -7.77 -0.93
N GLY A 270 -14.25 -8.76 -1.54
CA GLY A 270 -14.39 -8.79 -2.99
C GLY A 270 -15.30 -9.90 -3.48
N GLY A 271 -15.21 -10.19 -4.77
CA GLY A 271 -16.01 -11.23 -5.43
C GLY A 271 -15.78 -12.64 -4.85
N ASP A 272 -14.57 -12.96 -4.41
CA ASP A 272 -14.25 -14.24 -3.77
C ASP A 272 -15.03 -14.43 -2.45
N ASP A 273 -15.31 -13.33 -1.72
CA ASP A 273 -16.07 -13.39 -0.46
C ASP A 273 -17.57 -13.55 -0.74
N MET A 274 -18.06 -13.01 -1.87
CA MET A 274 -19.41 -13.30 -2.36
C MET A 274 -19.53 -14.77 -2.76
N ASP A 275 -18.54 -15.34 -3.44
CA ASP A 275 -18.49 -16.76 -3.80
C ASP A 275 -18.47 -17.63 -2.54
N LYS A 276 -17.68 -17.26 -1.52
CA LYS A 276 -17.64 -17.93 -0.23
C LYS A 276 -19.01 -17.94 0.46
N ALA A 277 -19.74 -16.82 0.44
CA ALA A 277 -21.10 -16.76 0.99
C ALA A 277 -22.07 -17.73 0.28
N ILE A 278 -21.95 -17.86 -1.04
CA ILE A 278 -22.74 -18.84 -1.82
C ILE A 278 -22.35 -20.28 -1.44
N VAL A 279 -21.06 -20.57 -1.34
CA VAL A 279 -20.55 -21.90 -0.92
C VAL A 279 -21.10 -22.26 0.44
N HIS A 280 -21.04 -21.38 1.44
CA HIS A 280 -21.59 -21.64 2.78
C HIS A 280 -23.10 -21.92 2.75
N TYR A 281 -23.85 -21.15 1.96
CA TYR A 281 -25.28 -21.38 1.80
C TYR A 281 -25.59 -22.78 1.22
N TRP A 282 -24.85 -23.24 0.22
CA TRP A 282 -25.03 -24.57 -0.34
C TRP A 282 -24.58 -25.68 0.60
N LEU A 283 -23.50 -25.50 1.36
CA LEU A 283 -23.07 -26.44 2.39
C LEU A 283 -24.14 -26.62 3.47
N GLU A 284 -24.70 -25.52 3.98
CA GLU A 284 -25.76 -25.56 4.98
C GLU A 284 -26.99 -26.32 4.46
N LYS A 285 -27.41 -26.05 3.21
CA LYS A 285 -28.52 -26.76 2.56
C LYS A 285 -28.25 -28.27 2.42
N ALA A 286 -27.02 -28.66 2.13
CA ALA A 286 -26.62 -30.06 1.98
C ALA A 286 -26.30 -30.76 3.31
N GLY A 287 -26.32 -30.05 4.45
CA GLY A 287 -25.91 -30.56 5.75
C GLY A 287 -24.42 -30.88 5.84
N LEU A 288 -23.60 -30.23 5.00
CA LEU A 288 -22.14 -30.31 4.97
C LEU A 288 -21.51 -29.17 5.76
N THR A 289 -20.22 -29.32 6.06
CA THR A 289 -19.44 -28.37 6.86
C THR A 289 -18.15 -27.97 6.12
N GLU A 290 -17.44 -26.96 6.61
CA GLU A 290 -16.10 -26.60 6.09
C GLU A 290 -15.09 -27.76 6.20
N ALA A 291 -15.23 -28.68 7.17
CA ALA A 291 -14.37 -29.85 7.30
C ALA A 291 -14.47 -30.77 6.08
N ASP A 292 -15.63 -30.83 5.45
CA ASP A 292 -15.85 -31.62 4.22
C ASP A 292 -15.09 -31.02 3.03
N LEU A 293 -14.99 -29.68 2.94
CA LEU A 293 -14.16 -28.99 1.94
C LEU A 293 -12.66 -29.22 2.18
N VAL A 294 -12.23 -29.23 3.43
CA VAL A 294 -10.82 -29.49 3.77
C VAL A 294 -10.42 -30.92 3.38
N SER A 295 -11.33 -31.90 3.58
CA SER A 295 -11.09 -33.31 3.29
C SER A 295 -11.12 -33.63 1.79
N ASN A 296 -11.90 -32.88 0.99
CA ASN A 296 -12.05 -33.08 -0.45
C ASN A 296 -11.81 -31.79 -1.24
N LYS A 297 -10.54 -31.56 -1.59
CA LYS A 297 -10.10 -30.34 -2.29
C LYS A 297 -10.67 -30.20 -3.71
N GLU A 298 -10.91 -31.31 -4.40
CA GLU A 298 -11.53 -31.30 -5.74
C GLU A 298 -12.97 -30.82 -5.66
N PHE A 299 -13.75 -31.36 -4.71
CA PHE A 299 -15.12 -30.91 -4.45
C PHE A 299 -15.16 -29.44 -4.02
N ALA A 300 -14.25 -29.04 -3.14
CA ALA A 300 -14.16 -27.65 -2.70
C ALA A 300 -13.94 -26.68 -3.86
N GLN A 301 -13.03 -27.01 -4.80
CA GLN A 301 -12.78 -26.17 -5.97
C GLN A 301 -13.93 -26.20 -6.97
N ALA A 302 -14.54 -27.37 -7.21
CA ALA A 302 -15.69 -27.46 -8.07
C ALA A 302 -16.88 -26.63 -7.54
N LEU A 303 -17.13 -26.70 -6.22
CA LEU A 303 -18.20 -25.92 -5.57
C LEU A 303 -17.92 -24.41 -5.64
N ARG A 304 -16.67 -23.98 -5.40
CA ARG A 304 -16.24 -22.59 -5.53
C ARG A 304 -16.43 -22.05 -6.95
N LEU A 305 -16.03 -22.82 -7.98
CA LEU A 305 -16.23 -22.41 -9.37
C LEU A 305 -17.72 -22.32 -9.74
N LYS A 306 -18.56 -23.22 -9.18
CA LYS A 306 -20.02 -23.12 -9.34
C LYS A 306 -20.59 -21.89 -8.65
N ALA A 307 -20.03 -21.47 -7.52
CA ALA A 307 -20.42 -20.24 -6.84
C ALA A 307 -20.07 -18.99 -7.67
N GLU A 308 -18.86 -18.95 -8.27
CA GLU A 308 -18.46 -17.89 -9.20
C GLU A 308 -19.42 -17.84 -10.42
N GLU A 309 -19.76 -19.00 -11.01
CA GLU A 309 -20.72 -19.12 -12.10
C GLU A 309 -22.10 -18.57 -11.69
N ALA A 310 -22.58 -18.93 -10.49
CA ALA A 310 -23.86 -18.47 -9.95
C ALA A 310 -23.88 -16.94 -9.75
N LYS A 311 -22.83 -16.37 -9.14
CA LYS A 311 -22.66 -14.92 -8.96
C LYS A 311 -22.74 -14.17 -10.30
N ILE A 312 -22.03 -14.66 -11.32
CA ILE A 312 -22.04 -14.06 -12.65
C ILE A 312 -23.43 -14.16 -13.29
N ALA A 313 -24.06 -15.34 -13.25
CA ALA A 313 -25.37 -15.58 -13.83
C ALA A 313 -26.45 -14.71 -13.16
N LEU A 314 -26.47 -14.65 -11.83
CA LEU A 314 -27.45 -13.88 -11.04
C LEU A 314 -27.30 -12.36 -11.17
N SER A 315 -26.23 -11.88 -11.79
CA SER A 315 -26.11 -10.47 -12.18
C SER A 315 -27.06 -10.08 -13.33
N SER A 316 -27.60 -11.07 -14.08
CA SER A 316 -28.51 -10.85 -15.21
C SER A 316 -29.74 -11.76 -15.23
N GLN A 317 -29.76 -12.81 -14.43
CA GLN A 317 -30.82 -13.81 -14.36
C GLN A 317 -31.47 -13.81 -12.97
N GLU A 318 -32.74 -14.28 -12.90
CA GLU A 318 -33.46 -14.33 -11.62
C GLU A 318 -33.17 -15.59 -10.81
N GLU A 319 -32.67 -16.65 -11.45
CA GLU A 319 -32.35 -17.94 -10.81
C GLU A 319 -31.16 -18.61 -11.48
N PHE A 320 -30.33 -19.26 -10.68
CA PHE A 320 -29.25 -20.16 -11.12
C PHE A 320 -29.54 -21.58 -10.67
N ILE A 321 -29.47 -22.52 -11.61
CA ILE A 321 -29.60 -23.96 -11.34
C ILE A 321 -28.45 -24.68 -12.04
N SER A 322 -27.75 -25.54 -11.34
CA SER A 322 -26.66 -26.38 -11.87
C SER A 322 -26.58 -27.70 -11.10
N GLU A 323 -25.82 -28.63 -11.62
CA GLU A 323 -25.56 -29.91 -10.97
C GLU A 323 -24.09 -30.04 -10.58
N LEU A 324 -23.82 -30.66 -9.43
CA LEU A 324 -22.49 -31.04 -8.98
C LEU A 324 -22.57 -32.36 -8.24
N ASN A 325 -21.83 -33.37 -8.72
CA ASN A 325 -21.78 -34.73 -8.14
C ASN A 325 -23.16 -35.43 -7.96
N GLY A 326 -24.16 -35.06 -8.76
CA GLY A 326 -25.52 -35.59 -8.70
C GLY A 326 -26.49 -34.76 -7.80
N ASP A 327 -25.99 -33.77 -7.10
CA ASP A 327 -26.79 -32.85 -6.30
C ASP A 327 -27.15 -31.61 -7.13
N THR A 328 -28.37 -31.11 -6.97
CA THR A 328 -28.83 -29.86 -7.62
C THR A 328 -28.44 -28.66 -6.77
N LEU A 329 -27.61 -27.80 -7.32
CA LEU A 329 -27.27 -26.50 -6.74
C LEU A 329 -28.26 -25.45 -7.29
N SER A 330 -29.04 -24.81 -6.43
CA SER A 330 -29.96 -23.74 -6.81
C SER A 330 -29.78 -22.52 -5.94
N LEU A 331 -29.94 -21.33 -6.55
CA LEU A 331 -29.87 -20.04 -5.88
C LEU A 331 -30.68 -19.02 -6.65
N SER A 332 -31.63 -18.34 -5.99
CA SER A 332 -32.33 -17.21 -6.59
C SER A 332 -31.56 -15.91 -6.39
N LYS A 333 -31.82 -14.92 -7.25
CA LYS A 333 -31.24 -13.58 -7.15
C LYS A 333 -31.53 -12.93 -5.79
N ALA A 334 -32.76 -13.04 -5.30
CA ALA A 334 -33.14 -12.49 -3.99
C ALA A 334 -32.36 -13.14 -2.82
N GLN A 335 -32.12 -14.45 -2.90
CA GLN A 335 -31.29 -15.15 -1.90
C GLN A 335 -29.83 -14.69 -2.00
N PHE A 336 -29.29 -14.62 -3.21
CA PHE A 336 -27.93 -14.12 -3.44
C PHE A 336 -27.76 -12.70 -2.89
N GLU A 337 -28.65 -11.78 -3.21
CA GLU A 337 -28.63 -10.41 -2.71
C GLU A 337 -28.66 -10.35 -1.17
N THR A 338 -29.47 -11.22 -0.55
CA THR A 338 -29.51 -11.35 0.93
C THR A 338 -28.18 -11.83 1.50
N LEU A 339 -27.55 -12.81 0.86
CA LEU A 339 -26.26 -13.36 1.30
C LEU A 339 -25.12 -12.33 1.24
N ILE A 340 -25.11 -11.50 0.20
CA ILE A 340 -24.02 -10.52 0.00
C ILE A 340 -24.29 -9.15 0.62
N GLN A 341 -25.51 -8.88 1.11
CA GLN A 341 -25.86 -7.57 1.70
C GLN A 341 -24.87 -7.15 2.81
N PRO A 342 -24.46 -8.01 3.75
CA PRO A 342 -23.49 -7.62 4.78
C PRO A 342 -22.13 -7.20 4.20
N LEU A 343 -21.71 -7.79 3.08
CA LEU A 343 -20.47 -7.41 2.39
C LEU A 343 -20.61 -6.03 1.74
N VAL A 344 -21.76 -5.77 1.10
CA VAL A 344 -22.06 -4.46 0.50
C VAL A 344 -22.15 -3.37 1.57
N ASP A 345 -22.75 -3.66 2.73
CA ASP A 345 -22.83 -2.70 3.85
C ASP A 345 -21.46 -2.30 4.40
N LYS A 346 -20.49 -3.23 4.42
CA LYS A 346 -19.10 -2.91 4.75
C LYS A 346 -18.51 -1.89 3.76
N THR A 347 -18.73 -2.07 2.45
CA THR A 347 -18.24 -1.11 1.45
C THR A 347 -18.85 0.28 1.63
N VAL A 348 -20.14 0.36 1.98
CA VAL A 348 -20.82 1.63 2.30
C VAL A 348 -20.20 2.30 3.54
N THR A 349 -19.82 1.51 4.52
CA THR A 349 -19.10 2.02 5.71
C THR A 349 -17.76 2.63 5.32
N CYS A 350 -16.97 1.98 4.49
CA CYS A 350 -15.72 2.52 3.96
C CYS A 350 -15.94 3.82 3.16
N CYS A 351 -17.00 3.88 2.34
CA CYS A 351 -17.36 5.12 1.62
C CYS A 351 -17.63 6.29 2.58
N ASN A 352 -18.35 6.03 3.68
CA ASN A 352 -18.62 7.05 4.68
C ASN A 352 -17.35 7.52 5.40
N ASN A 353 -16.43 6.61 5.71
CA ASN A 353 -15.15 6.93 6.32
C ASN A 353 -14.27 7.76 5.36
N ALA A 354 -14.20 7.39 4.09
CA ALA A 354 -13.45 8.15 3.09
C ALA A 354 -13.97 9.59 2.94
N LEU A 355 -15.31 9.78 2.91
CA LEU A 355 -15.92 11.12 2.88
C LEU A 355 -15.56 11.93 4.12
N LYS A 356 -15.60 11.31 5.31
CA LYS A 356 -15.24 11.96 6.57
C LYS A 356 -13.77 12.38 6.57
N ASP A 357 -12.88 11.53 6.09
CA ASP A 357 -11.44 11.81 6.01
C ASP A 357 -11.11 12.90 4.99
N ALA A 358 -11.91 13.00 3.91
CA ALA A 358 -11.81 14.09 2.94
C ALA A 358 -12.49 15.40 3.41
N GLU A 359 -13.14 15.40 4.59
CA GLU A 359 -13.97 16.52 5.08
C GLU A 359 -15.10 16.92 4.12
N LEU A 360 -15.64 15.95 3.37
CA LEU A 360 -16.68 16.13 2.36
C LEU A 360 -17.99 15.46 2.74
N LYS A 361 -19.07 15.93 2.14
CA LYS A 361 -20.40 15.34 2.21
C LYS A 361 -20.71 14.59 0.92
N LYS A 362 -21.69 13.69 0.95
CA LYS A 362 -22.13 12.93 -0.23
C LYS A 362 -22.52 13.81 -1.43
N GLN A 363 -23.08 15.00 -1.15
CA GLN A 363 -23.49 15.97 -2.17
C GLN A 363 -22.33 16.60 -2.93
N ASP A 364 -21.16 16.66 -2.30
CA ASP A 364 -19.95 17.29 -2.85
C ASP A 364 -19.26 16.39 -3.91
N ILE A 365 -19.70 15.13 -4.03
CA ILE A 365 -19.22 14.21 -5.05
C ILE A 365 -19.98 14.46 -6.37
N ASP A 366 -19.26 14.79 -7.43
CA ASP A 366 -19.86 15.04 -8.75
C ASP A 366 -20.10 13.78 -9.55
N VAL A 367 -19.17 12.83 -9.51
CA VAL A 367 -19.19 11.59 -10.28
C VAL A 367 -18.78 10.41 -9.42
N ILE A 368 -19.46 9.27 -9.57
CA ILE A 368 -19.11 8.00 -8.94
C ILE A 368 -18.66 7.06 -10.05
N VAL A 369 -17.41 6.66 -10.02
CA VAL A 369 -16.76 5.78 -11.00
C VAL A 369 -16.75 4.35 -10.46
N MET A 370 -17.26 3.39 -11.23
CA MET A 370 -17.29 1.98 -10.86
C MET A 370 -16.13 1.23 -11.51
N VAL A 371 -15.36 0.51 -10.70
CA VAL A 371 -14.17 -0.25 -11.08
C VAL A 371 -14.24 -1.65 -10.50
N GLY A 372 -13.63 -2.61 -11.18
CA GLY A 372 -13.59 -4.02 -10.76
C GLY A 372 -14.83 -4.83 -11.15
N GLY A 373 -14.62 -6.10 -11.48
CA GLY A 373 -15.64 -7.00 -12.01
C GLY A 373 -16.84 -7.20 -11.09
N SER A 374 -16.64 -7.14 -9.77
CA SER A 374 -17.71 -7.34 -8.78
C SER A 374 -18.71 -6.16 -8.73
N THR A 375 -18.37 -5.01 -9.28
CA THR A 375 -19.30 -3.87 -9.45
C THR A 375 -20.39 -4.14 -10.50
N ARG A 376 -20.29 -5.22 -11.27
CA ARG A 376 -21.33 -5.66 -12.20
C ARG A 376 -22.58 -6.17 -11.49
N VAL A 377 -22.46 -6.59 -10.22
CA VAL A 377 -23.59 -7.05 -9.40
C VAL A 377 -24.60 -5.91 -9.20
N PRO A 378 -25.90 -6.11 -9.57
CA PRO A 378 -26.89 -5.04 -9.53
C PRO A 378 -27.08 -4.43 -8.13
N LEU A 379 -27.09 -5.25 -7.08
CA LEU A 379 -27.21 -4.79 -5.69
C LEU A 379 -26.10 -3.80 -5.32
N VAL A 380 -24.87 -4.03 -5.76
CA VAL A 380 -23.73 -3.13 -5.50
C VAL A 380 -23.99 -1.77 -6.14
N LYS A 381 -24.33 -1.75 -7.43
CA LYS A 381 -24.64 -0.49 -8.16
C LYS A 381 -25.77 0.29 -7.51
N GLN A 382 -26.86 -0.41 -7.15
CA GLN A 382 -28.01 0.19 -6.53
C GLN A 382 -27.70 0.76 -5.14
N SER A 383 -26.97 0.01 -4.31
CA SER A 383 -26.59 0.45 -2.96
C SER A 383 -25.73 1.70 -3.00
N ILE A 384 -24.76 1.76 -3.91
CA ILE A 384 -23.86 2.91 -4.04
C ILE A 384 -24.56 4.12 -4.66
N SER A 385 -25.40 3.90 -5.67
CA SER A 385 -26.25 4.97 -6.23
C SER A 385 -27.16 5.57 -5.16
N ASN A 386 -27.79 4.73 -4.34
CA ASN A 386 -28.66 5.17 -3.23
C ASN A 386 -27.84 5.90 -2.15
N PHE A 387 -26.65 5.41 -1.82
CA PHE A 387 -25.79 6.02 -0.80
C PHE A 387 -25.39 7.45 -1.17
N PHE A 388 -24.93 7.68 -2.41
CA PHE A 388 -24.53 9.01 -2.88
C PHE A 388 -25.69 9.85 -3.40
N GLY A 389 -26.87 9.25 -3.67
CA GLY A 389 -28.03 9.94 -4.25
C GLY A 389 -27.83 10.34 -5.71
N LYS A 390 -26.91 9.68 -6.43
CA LYS A 390 -26.54 9.97 -7.83
C LYS A 390 -26.35 8.66 -8.61
N PRO A 391 -26.58 8.64 -9.93
CA PRO A 391 -26.26 7.49 -10.75
C PRO A 391 -24.75 7.22 -10.77
N VAL A 392 -24.39 5.95 -10.81
CA VAL A 392 -23.00 5.52 -10.96
C VAL A 392 -22.56 5.60 -12.43
N ASN A 393 -21.28 5.85 -12.67
CA ASN A 393 -20.68 5.86 -14.00
C ASN A 393 -19.89 4.55 -14.22
N ASP A 394 -20.37 3.74 -15.16
CA ASP A 394 -19.77 2.49 -15.62
C ASP A 394 -19.57 2.48 -17.15
N SER A 395 -19.37 3.66 -17.76
CA SER A 395 -19.23 3.84 -19.22
C SER A 395 -17.95 3.20 -19.79
N VAL A 396 -16.91 3.01 -18.98
CA VAL A 396 -15.70 2.25 -19.35
C VAL A 396 -15.83 0.84 -18.79
N ASN A 397 -15.28 -0.15 -19.49
CA ASN A 397 -15.29 -1.53 -19.02
C ASN A 397 -14.57 -1.62 -17.66
N PRO A 398 -15.27 -1.97 -16.56
CA PRO A 398 -14.69 -1.98 -15.22
C PRO A 398 -13.56 -3.00 -15.04
N ASP A 399 -13.45 -4.00 -15.94
CA ASP A 399 -12.37 -4.99 -15.91
C ASP A 399 -11.10 -4.52 -16.60
N GLU A 400 -11.16 -3.49 -17.47
CA GLU A 400 -10.02 -3.00 -18.25
C GLU A 400 -9.54 -1.62 -17.83
N VAL A 401 -10.39 -0.86 -17.16
CA VAL A 401 -10.20 0.57 -16.87
C VAL A 401 -8.89 0.86 -16.14
N VAL A 402 -8.49 -0.01 -15.22
CA VAL A 402 -7.27 0.14 -14.43
C VAL A 402 -6.02 0.02 -15.31
N ALA A 403 -5.96 -1.01 -16.14
CA ALA A 403 -4.82 -1.18 -17.06
C ALA A 403 -4.76 -0.09 -18.13
N LEU A 404 -5.92 0.37 -18.63
CA LEU A 404 -5.97 1.50 -19.56
C LEU A 404 -5.39 2.76 -18.91
N GLY A 405 -5.73 3.02 -17.65
CA GLY A 405 -5.17 4.11 -16.88
C GLY A 405 -3.66 3.97 -16.62
N ALA A 406 -3.19 2.76 -16.34
CA ALA A 406 -1.76 2.47 -16.23
C ALA A 406 -1.01 2.72 -17.55
N ALA A 407 -1.63 2.41 -18.70
CA ALA A 407 -1.06 2.73 -20.01
C ALA A 407 -1.00 4.24 -20.27
N ILE A 408 -2.02 5.00 -19.84
CA ILE A 408 -1.99 6.47 -19.91
C ILE A 408 -0.86 7.02 -19.03
N GLN A 409 -0.69 6.48 -17.81
CA GLN A 409 0.41 6.87 -16.94
C GLN A 409 1.78 6.55 -17.54
N SER A 410 1.89 5.44 -18.27
CA SER A 410 3.11 5.07 -19.01
C SER A 410 3.47 6.13 -20.07
N ASP A 411 2.47 6.65 -20.77
CA ASP A 411 2.63 7.70 -21.79
C ASP A 411 3.04 9.05 -21.17
N ILE A 412 2.50 9.37 -19.99
CA ILE A 412 2.91 10.55 -19.20
C ILE A 412 4.38 10.42 -18.81
N LEU A 413 4.82 9.28 -18.32
CA LEU A 413 6.21 9.03 -17.92
C LEU A 413 7.17 9.01 -19.13
N ALA A 414 6.71 8.60 -20.30
CA ALA A 414 7.44 8.73 -21.56
C ALA A 414 7.61 10.19 -22.02
N GLY A 415 6.93 11.14 -21.36
CA GLY A 415 7.00 12.57 -21.67
C GLY A 415 6.10 13.02 -22.83
N ASN A 416 5.21 12.15 -23.32
CA ASN A 416 4.30 12.46 -24.42
C ASN A 416 3.11 13.31 -23.96
N ASN A 417 2.68 13.16 -22.70
CA ASN A 417 1.64 13.97 -22.07
C ASN A 417 2.21 14.67 -20.84
N LYS A 418 2.31 16.00 -20.87
CA LYS A 418 2.89 16.83 -19.80
C LYS A 418 1.84 17.60 -19.01
N ASP A 419 0.59 17.50 -19.41
CA ASP A 419 -0.51 18.31 -18.86
C ASP A 419 -1.23 17.62 -17.69
N VAL A 420 -0.82 16.39 -17.34
CA VAL A 420 -1.43 15.60 -16.27
C VAL A 420 -0.43 15.36 -15.14
N LEU A 421 -0.85 15.64 -13.90
CA LEU A 421 -0.10 15.39 -12.68
C LEU A 421 -0.95 14.56 -11.72
N LEU A 422 -0.37 13.46 -11.20
CA LEU A 422 -0.98 12.64 -10.16
C LEU A 422 -0.36 12.95 -8.80
N LEU A 423 -1.21 13.26 -7.82
CA LEU A 423 -0.85 13.44 -6.41
C LEU A 423 -1.65 12.42 -5.59
N ASP A 424 -0.96 11.42 -5.13
CA ASP A 424 -1.52 10.36 -4.29
C ASP A 424 -1.28 10.62 -2.80
N VAL A 425 -1.80 9.77 -1.90
CA VAL A 425 -1.68 9.93 -0.46
C VAL A 425 -1.23 8.64 0.22
N THR A 426 -0.60 8.78 1.41
CA THR A 426 -0.27 7.63 2.26
C THR A 426 -1.51 7.17 3.05
N PRO A 427 -1.80 5.85 3.11
CA PRO A 427 -3.02 5.35 3.77
C PRO A 427 -2.96 5.41 5.31
N LEU A 428 -1.76 5.42 5.90
CA LEU A 428 -1.54 5.44 7.35
C LEU A 428 -0.44 6.43 7.73
N SER A 429 -0.49 6.87 9.00
CA SER A 429 0.56 7.68 9.62
C SER A 429 1.86 6.91 9.79
N LEU A 430 2.99 7.61 9.61
CA LEU A 430 4.34 7.08 9.74
C LEU A 430 5.10 7.88 10.77
N GLY A 431 5.81 7.19 11.67
CA GLY A 431 6.53 7.83 12.76
C GLY A 431 7.63 6.96 13.35
N ILE A 432 8.23 7.44 14.43
CA ILE A 432 9.24 6.72 15.18
C ILE A 432 8.84 6.56 16.65
N GLU A 433 9.45 5.56 17.29
CA GLU A 433 9.38 5.40 18.74
C GLU A 433 10.19 6.49 19.45
N THR A 434 9.59 7.09 20.45
CA THR A 434 10.23 8.02 21.39
C THR A 434 10.18 7.47 22.82
N MET A 435 10.73 8.25 23.77
CA MET A 435 10.76 7.85 25.18
C MET A 435 9.38 7.48 25.70
N GLY A 436 9.31 6.43 26.51
CA GLY A 436 8.06 5.93 27.05
C GLY A 436 7.28 5.01 26.09
N GLY A 437 7.81 4.67 24.91
CA GLY A 437 7.11 3.86 23.93
C GLY A 437 6.01 4.62 23.18
N LEU A 438 6.13 5.94 23.09
CA LEU A 438 5.22 6.81 22.34
C LEU A 438 5.60 6.84 20.87
N MET A 439 4.61 6.89 20.00
CA MET A 439 4.77 7.15 18.56
C MET A 439 4.78 8.65 18.30
N ASP A 440 5.88 9.14 17.75
CA ASP A 440 5.98 10.50 17.22
C ASP A 440 5.77 10.47 15.71
N VAL A 441 4.63 10.97 15.26
CA VAL A 441 4.21 10.96 13.86
C VAL A 441 4.97 12.03 13.08
N LEU A 442 5.71 11.64 12.03
CA LEU A 442 6.40 12.53 11.10
C LEU A 442 5.57 12.81 9.86
N ILE A 443 4.93 11.80 9.29
CA ILE A 443 4.06 11.92 8.11
C ILE A 443 2.67 11.40 8.52
N PRO A 444 1.66 12.28 8.69
CA PRO A 444 0.28 11.88 8.97
C PRO A 444 -0.35 11.09 7.81
N ARG A 445 -1.35 10.26 8.10
CA ARG A 445 -2.18 9.62 7.07
C ARG A 445 -2.81 10.67 6.14
N ASN A 446 -3.13 10.26 4.93
CA ASN A 446 -3.65 11.12 3.86
C ASN A 446 -2.69 12.27 3.49
N SER A 447 -1.40 12.21 3.88
CA SER A 447 -0.38 13.13 3.37
C SER A 447 -0.10 12.83 1.90
N LYS A 448 -0.04 13.90 1.09
CA LYS A 448 0.29 13.79 -0.35
C LYS A 448 1.68 13.19 -0.56
N ILE A 449 1.81 12.31 -1.55
CA ILE A 449 3.08 11.74 -1.98
C ILE A 449 3.45 12.20 -3.40
N PRO A 450 4.74 12.42 -3.70
CA PRO A 450 5.90 12.24 -2.81
C PRO A 450 5.94 13.28 -1.67
N SER A 451 6.41 12.84 -0.49
CA SER A 451 6.48 13.67 0.71
C SER A 451 7.81 13.50 1.44
N LYS A 452 8.25 14.56 2.09
CA LYS A 452 9.42 14.55 2.96
C LYS A 452 9.11 15.30 4.25
N ALA A 453 9.38 14.66 5.38
CA ALA A 453 9.31 15.27 6.71
C ALA A 453 10.59 14.98 7.49
N SER A 454 11.01 15.92 8.32
CA SER A 454 12.19 15.77 9.18
C SER A 454 11.92 16.36 10.55
N ARG A 455 12.44 15.69 11.58
CA ARG A 455 12.37 16.17 12.96
C ARG A 455 13.69 15.91 13.67
N GLN A 456 14.06 16.79 14.62
CA GLN A 456 15.29 16.68 15.42
C GLN A 456 15.01 16.02 16.75
N TYR A 457 15.84 15.05 17.09
CA TYR A 457 15.87 14.32 18.35
C TYR A 457 17.21 14.47 19.01
N THR A 458 17.31 14.04 20.27
CA THR A 458 18.53 14.15 21.05
C THR A 458 18.82 12.88 21.84
N THR A 459 20.03 12.78 22.40
CA THR A 459 20.43 11.67 23.26
C THR A 459 19.86 11.80 24.66
N GLN A 460 19.55 10.65 25.28
CA GLN A 460 18.99 10.56 26.62
C GLN A 460 20.06 10.50 27.72
N LYS A 461 21.25 9.95 27.40
CA LYS A 461 22.31 9.71 28.37
C LYS A 461 23.58 10.47 28.00
N ASP A 462 24.34 10.90 29.02
CA ASP A 462 25.68 11.48 28.82
C ASP A 462 26.58 10.47 28.16
N GLY A 463 27.37 10.90 27.15
CA GLY A 463 28.28 10.05 26.43
C GLY A 463 27.66 9.01 25.52
N GLN A 464 26.36 9.09 25.25
CA GLN A 464 25.67 8.14 24.40
C GLN A 464 26.20 8.20 22.95
N GLY A 465 26.87 7.12 22.52
CA GLY A 465 27.53 7.02 21.21
C GLY A 465 26.64 6.45 20.08
N GLY A 466 25.40 6.10 20.37
CA GLY A 466 24.46 5.55 19.37
C GLY A 466 23.01 5.80 19.73
N MET A 467 22.13 5.73 18.71
CA MET A 467 20.69 5.88 18.85
C MET A 467 19.98 4.82 18.00
N ARG A 468 19.08 4.07 18.62
CA ARG A 468 18.20 3.14 17.93
C ARG A 468 17.02 3.92 17.37
N ILE A 469 16.74 3.74 16.09
CA ILE A 469 15.60 4.32 15.39
C ILE A 469 14.67 3.17 15.01
N SER A 470 13.51 3.12 15.64
CA SER A 470 12.44 2.17 15.34
C SER A 470 11.33 2.89 14.59
N VAL A 471 11.02 2.44 13.38
CA VAL A 471 10.04 3.05 12.47
C VAL A 471 8.71 2.32 12.60
N PHE A 472 7.62 3.08 12.76
CA PHE A 472 6.28 2.55 12.95
C PHE A 472 5.28 3.14 11.95
N GLN A 473 4.23 2.37 11.70
CA GLN A 473 3.05 2.75 10.92
C GLN A 473 1.79 2.48 11.74
N GLY A 474 0.87 3.43 11.78
CA GLY A 474 -0.42 3.31 12.49
C GLY A 474 -0.92 4.62 13.06
N GLU A 475 -2.08 4.55 13.74
CA GLU A 475 -2.82 5.71 14.21
C GLU A 475 -2.93 5.79 15.76
N ARG A 476 -2.26 4.89 16.50
CA ARG A 476 -2.28 4.85 17.97
C ARG A 476 -1.09 5.62 18.55
N ASP A 477 -1.28 6.23 19.72
CA ASP A 477 -0.23 6.97 20.41
C ASP A 477 0.90 6.08 20.94
N MET A 478 0.61 4.81 21.28
CA MET A 478 1.60 3.88 21.78
C MET A 478 2.14 2.97 20.66
N VAL A 479 3.47 2.84 20.58
CA VAL A 479 4.10 1.99 19.55
C VAL A 479 3.73 0.51 19.65
N LYS A 480 3.38 0.00 20.83
CA LYS A 480 2.92 -1.39 21.03
C LYS A 480 1.62 -1.69 20.30
N ASP A 481 0.81 -0.67 20.03
CA ASP A 481 -0.48 -0.74 19.36
C ASP A 481 -0.38 -0.35 17.87
N ASN A 482 0.85 -0.06 17.41
CA ASN A 482 1.19 0.27 16.03
C ASN A 482 2.15 -0.78 15.47
N ARG A 483 2.28 -0.78 14.15
CA ARG A 483 3.14 -1.71 13.45
C ARG A 483 4.56 -1.20 13.31
N ARG A 484 5.54 -2.00 13.72
CA ARG A 484 6.95 -1.73 13.43
C ARG A 484 7.30 -2.13 11.99
N LEU A 485 7.77 -1.16 11.20
CA LEU A 485 8.20 -1.35 9.82
C LEU A 485 9.68 -1.70 9.70
N ALA A 486 10.53 -1.03 10.48
CA ALA A 486 11.97 -1.20 10.43
C ALA A 486 12.63 -0.76 11.73
N GLU A 487 13.88 -1.21 11.92
CA GLU A 487 14.74 -0.77 13.02
C GLU A 487 16.18 -0.69 12.54
N PHE A 488 16.88 0.37 12.89
CA PHE A 488 18.32 0.51 12.62
C PHE A 488 19.02 1.36 13.69
N ASN A 489 20.33 1.23 13.78
CA ASN A 489 21.13 1.94 14.76
C ASN A 489 22.01 2.99 14.09
N LEU A 490 21.87 4.25 14.49
CA LEU A 490 22.84 5.29 14.21
C LEU A 490 23.97 5.18 15.24
N THR A 491 25.18 4.88 14.82
CA THR A 491 26.38 4.77 15.67
C THR A 491 27.37 5.89 15.37
N GLY A 492 28.27 6.20 16.29
CA GLY A 492 29.27 7.25 16.10
C GLY A 492 28.77 8.66 16.45
N ILE A 493 27.73 8.76 17.26
CA ILE A 493 27.29 10.03 17.84
C ILE A 493 28.41 10.53 18.79
N PRO A 494 28.81 11.81 18.72
CA PRO A 494 29.81 12.35 19.62
C PRO A 494 29.40 12.23 21.09
N GLY A 495 30.31 11.75 21.93
CA GLY A 495 30.07 11.59 23.38
C GLY A 495 29.96 12.95 24.09
N MET A 496 28.78 13.54 24.07
CA MET A 496 28.46 14.83 24.73
C MET A 496 27.43 14.61 25.86
N PRO A 497 27.22 15.60 26.72
CA PRO A 497 26.11 15.57 27.66
C PRO A 497 24.76 15.31 26.96
N ALA A 498 23.87 14.61 27.65
CA ALA A 498 22.52 14.34 27.15
C ALA A 498 21.81 15.64 26.74
N GLY A 499 21.02 15.57 25.67
CA GLY A 499 20.29 16.73 25.13
C GLY A 499 21.12 17.62 24.17
N LEU A 500 22.46 17.51 24.13
CA LEU A 500 23.29 18.33 23.24
C LEU A 500 23.45 17.76 21.82
N PRO A 501 23.67 16.45 21.58
CA PRO A 501 23.70 15.91 20.23
C PRO A 501 22.34 16.10 19.56
N LYS A 502 22.36 16.54 18.28
CA LYS A 502 21.15 16.72 17.49
C LYS A 502 21.13 15.71 16.35
N VAL A 503 20.20 14.80 16.40
CA VAL A 503 19.97 13.80 15.37
C VAL A 503 18.73 14.18 14.58
N GLU A 504 18.91 14.53 13.31
CA GLU A 504 17.80 14.73 12.39
C GLU A 504 17.35 13.39 11.81
N VAL A 505 16.10 13.03 12.04
CA VAL A 505 15.45 11.89 11.40
C VAL A 505 14.56 12.42 10.29
N SER A 506 14.82 11.95 9.07
CA SER A 506 14.11 12.35 7.84
C SER A 506 13.39 11.16 7.26
N PHE A 507 12.11 11.31 7.01
CA PHE A 507 11.27 10.39 6.26
C PHE A 507 11.07 10.92 4.86
N MET A 508 11.19 10.08 3.85
CA MET A 508 10.91 10.41 2.46
C MET A 508 10.08 9.29 1.85
N ILE A 509 8.87 9.61 1.45
CA ILE A 509 8.02 8.73 0.63
C ILE A 509 8.15 9.18 -0.81
N ASN A 510 8.50 8.26 -1.70
CA ASN A 510 8.59 8.54 -3.12
C ASN A 510 7.19 8.51 -3.79
N ALA A 511 7.15 8.78 -5.10
CA ALA A 511 5.90 8.77 -5.86
C ALA A 511 5.24 7.38 -5.99
N ASP A 512 5.93 6.31 -5.61
CA ASP A 512 5.41 4.93 -5.57
C ASP A 512 4.86 4.55 -4.20
N GLY A 513 4.95 5.46 -3.21
CA GLY A 513 4.56 5.19 -1.83
C GLY A 513 5.60 4.42 -1.01
N ILE A 514 6.85 4.32 -1.48
CA ILE A 514 7.93 3.59 -0.80
C ILE A 514 8.66 4.54 0.14
N LEU A 515 8.80 4.11 1.41
CA LEU A 515 9.41 4.88 2.48
C LEU A 515 10.91 4.64 2.58
N SER A 516 11.67 5.73 2.61
CA SER A 516 13.09 5.75 3.02
C SER A 516 13.24 6.58 4.29
N VAL A 517 13.98 6.06 5.26
CA VAL A 517 14.25 6.73 6.53
C VAL A 517 15.75 6.95 6.69
N LYS A 518 16.12 8.18 7.01
CA LYS A 518 17.50 8.60 7.24
C LYS A 518 17.63 9.26 8.60
N ALA A 519 18.65 8.86 9.37
CA ALA A 519 19.04 9.54 10.60
C ALA A 519 20.46 10.13 10.41
N LYS A 520 20.63 11.39 10.80
CA LYS A 520 21.91 12.12 10.68
C LYS A 520 22.20 12.93 11.94
N GLU A 521 23.37 12.72 12.54
CA GLU A 521 23.85 13.59 13.59
C GLU A 521 24.45 14.87 12.96
N LEU A 522 23.93 16.05 13.36
CA LEU A 522 24.16 17.30 12.63
C LEU A 522 25.56 17.89 12.81
N ARG A 523 26.27 17.55 13.91
CA ARG A 523 27.59 18.09 14.22
C ARG A 523 28.73 17.25 13.62
N SER A 524 28.66 15.93 13.78
CA SER A 524 29.65 14.99 13.24
C SER A 524 29.39 14.67 11.76
N GLY A 525 28.16 14.83 11.29
CA GLY A 525 27.74 14.44 9.96
C GLY A 525 27.57 12.93 9.78
N VAL A 526 27.73 12.13 10.84
CA VAL A 526 27.48 10.69 10.79
C VAL A 526 26.02 10.44 10.45
N GLU A 527 25.78 9.59 9.46
CA GLU A 527 24.44 9.29 8.98
C GLU A 527 24.26 7.80 8.70
N GLN A 528 23.04 7.33 8.87
CA GLN A 528 22.58 6.00 8.51
C GLN A 528 21.23 6.12 7.83
N SER A 529 20.99 5.35 6.79
CA SER A 529 19.69 5.29 6.11
C SER A 529 19.26 3.86 5.92
N ILE A 530 17.94 3.67 5.86
CA ILE A 530 17.32 2.41 5.49
C ILE A 530 16.20 2.70 4.51
N ASP A 531 16.17 1.97 3.40
CA ASP A 531 14.95 1.84 2.61
C ASP A 531 14.10 0.78 3.30
N VAL A 532 12.92 1.19 3.72
CA VAL A 532 12.05 0.31 4.48
C VAL A 532 11.56 -0.80 3.56
N LYS A 533 12.25 -1.94 3.63
CA LYS A 533 11.77 -3.19 3.08
C LYS A 533 10.96 -3.84 4.18
N SER A 534 9.68 -3.58 4.18
CA SER A 534 8.78 -4.15 5.16
C SER A 534 8.86 -5.68 5.10
N GLN A 535 9.26 -6.30 6.18
CA GLN A 535 9.36 -7.76 6.27
C GLN A 535 8.00 -8.43 6.45
N TYR A 536 6.95 -7.66 6.80
CA TYR A 536 5.64 -8.19 7.17
C TYR A 536 4.53 -7.26 6.65
N GLY A 537 3.44 -7.84 6.10
CA GLY A 537 2.25 -7.10 5.70
C GLY A 537 1.32 -6.82 6.90
N LEU A 538 0.61 -5.68 6.92
CA LEU A 538 -0.57 -5.48 7.75
C LEU A 538 -1.72 -6.28 7.14
N THR A 539 -2.54 -6.94 7.98
CA THR A 539 -3.85 -7.36 7.52
C THR A 539 -4.77 -6.15 7.45
N ASP A 540 -5.83 -6.24 6.68
CA ASP A 540 -6.84 -5.16 6.66
C ASP A 540 -7.64 -5.14 7.94
N GLU A 541 -7.84 -6.33 8.53
CA GLU A 541 -8.39 -6.44 9.88
C GLU A 541 -7.52 -5.67 10.88
N ASP A 542 -6.20 -5.75 10.75
CA ASP A 542 -5.29 -4.95 11.57
C ASP A 542 -5.39 -3.46 11.24
N LEU A 543 -5.54 -3.12 9.97
CA LEU A 543 -5.62 -1.75 9.49
C LEU A 543 -6.98 -1.14 9.85
N GLU A 544 -8.09 -1.85 9.61
CA GLU A 544 -9.42 -1.46 10.07
C GLU A 544 -9.46 -1.40 11.59
N LYS A 545 -8.91 -2.42 12.28
CA LYS A 545 -8.79 -2.45 13.72
C LYS A 545 -7.94 -1.29 14.23
N MET A 546 -6.79 -1.01 13.62
CA MET A 546 -5.94 0.14 14.01
C MET A 546 -6.69 1.47 13.86
N LEU A 547 -7.46 1.64 12.79
CA LEU A 547 -8.28 2.84 12.58
C LEU A 547 -9.46 2.87 13.56
N LEU A 548 -10.17 1.77 13.73
CA LEU A 548 -11.30 1.67 14.67
C LEU A 548 -10.81 1.81 16.10
N ASP A 549 -9.72 1.15 16.48
CA ASP A 549 -9.08 1.25 17.78
C ASP A 549 -8.59 2.67 18.05
N SER A 550 -8.06 3.40 17.05
CA SER A 550 -7.66 4.80 17.19
C SER A 550 -8.83 5.72 17.54
N ILE A 551 -10.02 5.45 16.97
CA ILE A 551 -11.25 6.21 17.28
C ILE A 551 -11.81 5.78 18.63
N THR A 552 -11.88 4.47 18.88
CA THR A 552 -12.48 3.89 20.10
C THR A 552 -11.68 4.24 21.34
N HIS A 553 -10.36 4.20 21.24
CA HIS A 553 -9.43 4.44 22.34
C HIS A 553 -8.84 5.85 22.38
N ALA A 554 -9.27 6.76 21.49
CA ALA A 554 -8.71 8.12 21.39
C ALA A 554 -8.62 8.86 22.74
N LYS A 555 -9.64 8.72 23.62
CA LYS A 555 -9.63 9.35 24.95
C LYS A 555 -8.64 8.67 25.89
N ASP A 556 -8.58 7.35 25.85
CA ASP A 556 -7.69 6.55 26.69
C ASP A 556 -6.24 6.75 26.27
N ASP A 557 -5.99 6.84 24.97
CA ASP A 557 -4.67 7.12 24.39
C ASP A 557 -4.17 8.51 24.79
N ILE A 558 -5.01 9.54 24.71
CA ILE A 558 -4.67 10.90 25.16
C ILE A 558 -4.32 10.90 26.66
N ALA A 559 -5.10 10.20 27.48
CA ALA A 559 -4.84 10.12 28.92
C ALA A 559 -3.55 9.34 29.22
N LEU A 560 -3.33 8.22 28.52
CA LEU A 560 -2.13 7.39 28.66
C LEU A 560 -0.88 8.14 28.20
N ARG A 561 -0.96 8.82 27.05
CA ARG A 561 0.11 9.67 26.53
C ARG A 561 0.52 10.73 27.54
N ALA A 562 -0.45 11.48 28.07
CA ALA A 562 -0.20 12.51 29.06
C ALA A 562 0.45 11.95 30.34
N LEU A 563 0.05 10.75 30.78
CA LEU A 563 0.66 10.07 31.93
C LEU A 563 2.11 9.64 31.62
N VAL A 564 2.37 9.08 30.43
CA VAL A 564 3.71 8.65 30.02
C VAL A 564 4.64 9.85 29.85
N GLU A 565 4.16 10.96 29.29
CA GLU A 565 4.92 12.22 29.18
C GLU A 565 5.29 12.76 30.58
N ALA A 566 4.32 12.82 31.52
CA ALA A 566 4.57 13.25 32.88
C ALA A 566 5.57 12.34 33.63
N ARG A 567 5.47 11.02 33.47
CA ARG A 567 6.45 10.06 34.03
C ARG A 567 7.83 10.26 33.46
N THR A 568 7.95 10.48 32.16
CA THR A 568 9.23 10.73 31.47
C THR A 568 9.90 12.01 31.96
N GLU A 569 9.13 13.09 32.14
CA GLU A 569 9.59 14.36 32.71
C GLU A 569 10.09 14.15 34.14
N ALA A 570 9.31 13.42 34.97
CA ALA A 570 9.67 13.11 36.34
C ALA A 570 10.97 12.32 36.44
N GLU A 571 11.18 11.30 35.61
CA GLU A 571 12.42 10.50 35.57
C GLU A 571 13.64 11.35 35.17
N GLN A 572 13.46 12.24 34.19
CA GLN A 572 14.52 13.19 33.80
C GLN A 572 14.87 14.14 34.94
N LEU A 573 13.85 14.69 35.61
CA LEU A 573 14.05 15.58 36.75
C LEU A 573 14.78 14.88 37.90
N LEU A 574 14.35 13.66 38.27
CA LEU A 574 15.04 12.82 39.27
C LEU A 574 16.50 12.60 38.93
N THR A 575 16.78 12.18 37.71
CA THR A 575 18.15 11.94 37.24
C THR A 575 19.00 13.21 37.27
N THR A 576 18.44 14.34 36.85
CA THR A 576 19.13 15.63 36.82
C THR A 576 19.41 16.14 38.23
N THR A 577 18.41 16.04 39.12
CA THR A 577 18.53 16.46 40.51
C THR A 577 19.56 15.60 41.26
N GLU A 578 19.54 14.29 41.05
CA GLU A 578 20.53 13.38 41.65
C GLU A 578 21.98 13.72 41.24
N LYS A 579 22.21 13.92 39.93
CA LYS A 579 23.54 14.36 39.43
C LYS A 579 23.96 15.70 39.98
N PHE A 580 22.99 16.63 40.07
CA PHE A 580 23.28 17.96 40.63
C PHE A 580 23.72 17.88 42.10
N ILE A 581 22.99 17.09 42.93
CA ILE A 581 23.31 16.87 44.34
C ILE A 581 24.69 16.22 44.46
N GLN A 582 24.97 15.14 43.71
CA GLN A 582 26.28 14.44 43.75
C GLN A 582 27.42 15.37 43.41
N LYS A 583 27.29 16.23 42.42
CA LYS A 583 28.32 17.17 41.98
C LYS A 583 28.56 18.32 42.96
N ASN A 584 27.53 18.74 43.68
CA ASN A 584 27.55 19.94 44.51
C ASN A 584 27.36 19.65 46.01
N THR A 585 27.57 18.40 46.44
CA THR A 585 27.36 17.95 47.83
C THR A 585 28.02 18.84 48.86
N ALA A 586 29.20 19.42 48.62
CA ALA A 586 29.93 20.30 49.52
C ALA A 586 29.29 21.70 49.68
N LEU A 587 28.44 22.11 48.76
CA LEU A 587 27.76 23.41 48.70
C LEU A 587 26.32 23.37 49.21
N LEU A 588 25.79 22.17 49.47
CA LEU A 588 24.46 21.96 49.98
C LEU A 588 24.42 21.79 51.51
N SER A 589 23.46 22.39 52.17
CA SER A 589 23.20 22.17 53.60
C SER A 589 22.59 20.78 53.83
N LYS A 590 22.71 20.27 55.06
CA LYS A 590 22.09 18.99 55.45
C LYS A 590 20.57 19.01 55.29
N GLU A 591 19.94 20.15 55.57
CA GLU A 591 18.50 20.34 55.47
C GLU A 591 18.04 20.31 54.00
N GLU A 592 18.76 21.00 53.11
CA GLU A 592 18.49 20.96 51.65
C GLU A 592 18.60 19.53 51.09
N MET A 593 19.60 18.78 51.51
CA MET A 593 19.76 17.39 51.08
C MET A 593 18.64 16.48 51.58
N ILE A 594 18.22 16.63 52.83
CA ILE A 594 17.14 15.80 53.40
C ILE A 594 15.78 16.13 52.76
N THR A 595 15.46 17.41 52.60
CA THR A 595 14.18 17.84 52.00
C THR A 595 14.11 17.45 50.53
N THR A 596 15.20 17.59 49.80
CA THR A 596 15.25 17.18 48.39
C THR A 596 15.15 15.65 48.25
N ALA A 597 15.84 14.88 49.09
CA ALA A 597 15.72 13.41 49.06
C ALA A 597 14.29 12.93 49.37
N ALA A 598 13.60 13.58 50.32
CA ALA A 598 12.21 13.27 50.62
C ALA A 598 11.28 13.59 49.42
N ALA A 599 11.49 14.73 48.76
CA ALA A 599 10.71 15.11 47.58
C ALA A 599 10.99 14.18 46.39
N MET A 600 12.24 13.78 46.17
CA MET A 600 12.62 12.77 45.14
C MET A 600 11.93 11.42 45.41
N GLN A 601 11.90 10.97 46.66
CA GLN A 601 11.23 9.74 47.04
C GLN A 601 9.70 9.81 46.80
N ALA A 602 9.11 10.96 47.14
CA ALA A 602 7.67 11.21 46.90
C ALA A 602 7.35 11.20 45.37
N LEU A 603 8.23 11.79 44.55
CA LEU A 603 8.09 11.78 43.12
C LEU A 603 8.27 10.37 42.53
N GLN A 604 9.27 9.61 43.02
CA GLN A 604 9.46 8.19 42.64
C GLN A 604 8.22 7.33 42.94
N LEU A 605 7.55 7.57 44.06
CA LEU A 605 6.31 6.88 44.40
C LEU A 605 5.16 7.30 43.46
N ALA A 606 5.03 8.60 43.17
CA ALA A 606 3.99 9.13 42.29
C ALA A 606 4.09 8.57 40.87
N ILE A 607 5.31 8.36 40.32
CA ILE A 607 5.55 7.74 39.01
C ILE A 607 4.91 6.35 38.92
N THR A 608 4.82 5.60 40.00
CA THR A 608 4.22 4.26 40.02
C THR A 608 2.69 4.26 40.01
N MET A 609 2.08 5.42 40.26
CA MET A 609 0.62 5.58 40.29
C MET A 609 0.08 5.98 38.90
N GLU A 610 -1.20 5.69 38.63
CA GLU A 610 -1.87 6.03 37.35
C GLU A 610 -2.57 7.41 37.42
N ASP A 611 -1.89 8.39 38.05
CA ASP A 611 -2.40 9.73 38.24
C ASP A 611 -1.38 10.78 37.78
N LYS A 612 -1.61 11.34 36.58
CA LYS A 612 -0.75 12.35 35.97
C LYS A 612 -0.67 13.64 36.76
N ASP A 613 -1.81 14.04 37.39
CA ASP A 613 -1.89 15.31 38.10
C ASP A 613 -1.09 15.23 39.40
N LEU A 614 -1.09 14.06 40.06
CA LEU A 614 -0.21 13.77 41.18
C LEU A 614 1.27 13.83 40.78
N VAL A 615 1.63 13.25 39.60
CA VAL A 615 3.02 13.30 39.10
C VAL A 615 3.45 14.74 38.86
N HIS A 616 2.63 15.56 38.19
CA HIS A 616 2.93 16.98 37.95
C HIS A 616 3.06 17.76 39.25
N THR A 617 2.17 17.52 40.23
CA THR A 617 2.26 18.15 41.53
C THR A 617 3.59 17.85 42.22
N LYS A 618 4.07 16.60 42.14
CA LYS A 618 5.36 16.22 42.75
C LYS A 618 6.57 16.72 41.96
N ILE A 619 6.45 16.90 40.66
CA ILE A 619 7.44 17.61 39.83
C ILE A 619 7.59 19.06 40.30
N GLU A 620 6.47 19.77 40.46
CA GLU A 620 6.47 21.15 40.93
C GLU A 620 7.03 21.28 42.37
N GLU A 621 6.66 20.36 43.28
CA GLU A 621 7.22 20.33 44.64
C GLU A 621 8.74 20.18 44.62
N LEU A 622 9.28 19.21 43.84
CA LEU A 622 10.73 19.00 43.72
C LEU A 622 11.44 20.23 43.13
N ASN A 623 10.85 20.82 42.09
CA ASN A 623 11.38 22.03 41.45
C ASN A 623 11.41 23.20 42.42
N ASN A 624 10.37 23.41 43.21
CA ASN A 624 10.29 24.51 44.19
C ASN A 624 11.31 24.33 45.32
N ILE A 625 11.58 23.09 45.76
CA ILE A 625 12.59 22.78 46.77
C ILE A 625 14.01 22.95 46.19
N SER A 626 14.23 22.55 44.98
CA SER A 626 15.58 22.53 44.36
C SER A 626 16.02 23.90 43.82
N ARG A 627 15.09 24.72 43.34
CA ARG A 627 15.34 26.02 42.70
C ARG A 627 16.21 26.97 43.53
N PRO A 628 15.93 27.25 44.85
CA PRO A 628 16.70 28.23 45.59
C PRO A 628 18.19 27.91 45.71
N TYR A 629 18.52 26.66 45.99
CA TYR A 629 19.93 26.28 46.08
C TYR A 629 20.62 26.10 44.71
N ALA A 630 19.85 25.73 43.68
CA ALA A 630 20.37 25.64 42.31
C ALA A 630 20.76 27.05 41.80
N GLU A 631 19.90 28.05 42.00
CA GLU A 631 20.18 29.45 41.67
C GLU A 631 21.39 29.96 42.46
N ARG A 632 21.49 29.72 43.77
CA ARG A 632 22.61 30.13 44.61
C ARG A 632 23.94 29.54 44.09
N ILE A 633 24.00 28.25 43.80
CA ILE A 633 25.20 27.57 43.31
C ILE A 633 25.60 28.07 41.93
N MET A 634 24.60 28.38 41.08
CA MET A 634 24.82 28.94 39.77
C MET A 634 25.41 30.34 39.82
N ASP A 635 24.90 31.19 40.73
CA ASP A 635 25.42 32.53 40.97
C ASP A 635 26.85 32.52 41.52
N GLU A 636 27.16 31.60 42.47
CA GLU A 636 28.53 31.39 42.94
C GLU A 636 29.48 30.93 41.82
N ALA A 637 29.06 30.01 40.96
CA ALA A 637 29.85 29.56 39.83
C ALA A 637 30.11 30.68 38.81
N ILE A 638 29.12 31.52 38.54
CA ILE A 638 29.25 32.73 37.70
C ILE A 638 30.21 33.73 38.33
N ALA A 639 30.06 34.01 39.64
CA ALA A 639 30.94 34.93 40.39
C ALA A 639 32.40 34.48 40.39
N VAL A 640 32.66 33.17 40.53
CA VAL A 640 34.01 32.59 40.43
C VAL A 640 34.55 32.69 38.98
N ALA A 641 33.73 32.44 37.98
CA ALA A 641 34.13 32.52 36.56
C ALA A 641 34.44 33.98 36.11
N MET A 642 33.78 34.96 36.74
CA MET A 642 33.97 36.39 36.47
C MET A 642 35.17 37.01 37.23
N LYS A 643 35.63 36.41 38.35
CA LYS A 643 36.75 36.90 39.13
C LYS A 643 38.12 36.87 38.41
N GLY A 644 38.21 36.36 37.22
CA GLY A 644 39.43 36.30 36.39
C GLY A 644 39.37 37.16 35.11
N ARG A 645 38.28 37.88 34.85
CA ARG A 645 38.16 38.75 33.69
C ARG A 645 37.90 40.20 34.12
N THR A 646 38.94 41.00 34.14
CA THR A 646 38.83 42.46 34.07
C THR A 646 38.23 42.80 32.69
N VAL A 647 37.08 43.48 32.66
CA VAL A 647 36.44 44.11 31.51
C VAL A 647 37.35 45.17 30.93
#